data_2e6a38ba69d4840a5219bb7902dc1b56
#
_entry.id   2e6a38ba69d4840a5219bb7902dc1b56
#
_cell.length_a   1.000
_cell.length_b   1.000
_cell.length_c   1.000
_cell.angle_alpha   90.00
_cell.angle_beta   90.00
_cell.angle_gamma   90.00
#
_symmetry.space_group_name_H-M   'P 1'
#
loop_
_entity.id
_entity.type
_entity.pdbx_description
1 polymer ?
#
loop_
_entity_poly.entity_id
_entity_poly.type
_entity_poly.pdbx_seq_one_letter_code
_entity_poly.pdbx_strand_id
1 'polypeptide(L)'
;MSIYNINKINMPIIALRGITVFPDTTVNFDIDSPKSARALEVLSDKNNMIFVVSQKHADILNPKVDDLYEYGTICTVEQFGQMPQGGIRILVDGKMRGRIAEFTETNDYFEANIEALEVREDAFSDFAEEGEALLRLIKKDVEEYSKLNPRIAEKSIAQFMEESDPEKVVNIASSTIQISTSEAQKVLSELDFEKRAILLHTYFLREIANLKIENEINMLVQSQMNKTQRDYYLREKIKVIQDELGDGENIQAEVDDLREKIAEKNLPKEVEEKALKEVKRLSQNAFNQAETGVIRSYVDWILSLPWTESKDEAVDLEYARKVLNEDHYGLTDIKERILEYLAVKKLNPKSKGNILLFVGPPGVGKTSIAKSIARALDRDFVRMSLGGIRDEAEIRGHRRTYIGAMPGRIISGMKKAGSNNPVFLLDEIDKLNSDFRGDPASALLEVLDPEQNKDFVDNYLDLPFDLSQVFFVTTANSLNIPPALLDRMEVIRLAGYTNDEKQKIAEKYLVKKQMANNGVNTTNFNITPGAIKEIIEYYTRESGVRNLEREISSVIRKAAVKIAEGEKEKVSVTINMVQEMLGPRRFTIDELGKKDQIGVTNGLAWTSVGGVTLQVEAIATPGTGKLTLTGKLGDVMKESAAAAVSYIRKNAKKLGVKEDFYKKTDIHLHVPEGAVPKDGPSAGVTIAVSILSALTERPVDRNVAMTGEITLTGRVLAIGGLKEKVLAALRMGAKIVVLPEENKKDMVEIPEDVKEKLEFKFVKDIGEVFKIAIK
;
A
#
# COMPACT_ATOMS: atom_id res chain seq x y z
N MET A 1 -27.72 -3.62 -39.79
CA MET A 1 -29.10 -3.11 -39.45
C MET A 1 -29.46 -3.66 -38.09
N SER A 2 -30.30 -2.97 -37.28
CA SER A 2 -30.75 -3.52 -35.99
C SER A 2 -31.54 -4.79 -36.17
N ILE A 3 -31.19 -5.84 -35.44
CA ILE A 3 -31.95 -7.13 -35.46
C ILE A 3 -33.24 -7.03 -34.66
N TYR A 4 -33.53 -5.90 -34.03
CA TYR A 4 -34.68 -5.71 -33.14
C TYR A 4 -35.67 -4.70 -33.71
N ASN A 5 -36.99 -5.03 -33.51
CA ASN A 5 -38.10 -4.10 -33.58
C ASN A 5 -38.25 -3.46 -32.19
N ILE A 6 -38.52 -2.16 -32.13
CA ILE A 6 -38.63 -1.43 -30.87
C ILE A 6 -40.07 -0.99 -30.66
N ASN A 7 -40.70 -1.52 -29.61
CA ASN A 7 -42.03 -1.13 -29.18
C ASN A 7 -41.96 -0.49 -27.78
N LYS A 8 -42.71 0.57 -27.52
CA LYS A 8 -42.74 1.20 -26.18
C LYS A 8 -43.94 0.67 -25.40
N ILE A 9 -43.68 0.15 -24.22
CA ILE A 9 -44.67 -0.40 -23.31
C ILE A 9 -44.44 0.17 -21.92
N ASN A 10 -45.49 0.68 -21.30
CA ASN A 10 -45.40 1.13 -19.90
C ASN A 10 -45.70 -0.07 -18.99
N MET A 11 -44.82 -0.33 -18.03
CA MET A 11 -44.98 -1.45 -17.10
C MET A 11 -44.24 -1.23 -15.77
N PRO A 12 -44.69 -1.93 -14.69
CA PRO A 12 -44.04 -1.92 -13.42
C PRO A 12 -42.69 -2.64 -13.48
N ILE A 13 -41.76 -2.22 -12.59
CA ILE A 13 -40.38 -2.70 -12.52
C ILE A 13 -40.11 -3.42 -11.21
N ILE A 14 -39.50 -4.60 -11.29
CA ILE A 14 -38.85 -5.28 -10.16
C ILE A 14 -37.36 -5.09 -10.23
N ALA A 15 -36.77 -4.51 -9.14
CA ALA A 15 -35.36 -4.36 -8.98
C ALA A 15 -34.75 -5.60 -8.27
N LEU A 16 -33.79 -6.27 -8.93
CA LEU A 16 -33.14 -7.48 -8.42
C LEU A 16 -31.76 -7.18 -7.84
N ARG A 17 -31.41 -7.89 -6.77
CA ARG A 17 -30.10 -7.84 -6.12
C ARG A 17 -29.27 -9.06 -6.50
N GLY A 18 -28.14 -8.82 -7.16
CA GLY A 18 -27.16 -9.87 -7.45
C GLY A 18 -27.55 -10.91 -8.50
N ILE A 19 -28.68 -10.74 -9.17
CA ILE A 19 -29.20 -11.66 -10.20
C ILE A 19 -29.55 -10.84 -11.44
N THR A 20 -29.28 -11.42 -12.61
CA THR A 20 -29.74 -10.90 -13.90
C THR A 20 -30.59 -11.97 -14.58
N VAL A 21 -31.79 -11.61 -15.00
CA VAL A 21 -32.71 -12.49 -15.76
C VAL A 21 -32.47 -12.28 -17.25
N PHE A 22 -32.30 -13.35 -17.98
CA PHE A 22 -32.18 -13.32 -19.44
C PHE A 22 -33.49 -13.72 -20.12
N PRO A 23 -33.75 -13.28 -21.36
CA PRO A 23 -34.86 -13.80 -22.17
C PRO A 23 -34.76 -15.33 -22.34
N ASP A 24 -35.86 -15.97 -22.65
CA ASP A 24 -35.98 -17.43 -22.88
C ASP A 24 -35.55 -18.28 -21.67
N THR A 25 -35.54 -17.69 -20.47
CA THR A 25 -35.14 -18.38 -19.23
C THR A 25 -36.18 -18.21 -18.13
N THR A 26 -36.48 -19.30 -17.44
CA THR A 26 -37.39 -19.30 -16.29
C THR A 26 -36.58 -19.25 -15.00
N VAL A 27 -36.78 -18.21 -14.18
CA VAL A 27 -36.01 -17.95 -12.98
C VAL A 27 -36.92 -17.73 -11.78
N ASN A 28 -36.55 -18.33 -10.64
CA ASN A 28 -37.18 -18.04 -9.35
C ASN A 28 -36.25 -17.18 -8.48
N PHE A 29 -36.81 -16.20 -7.81
CA PHE A 29 -36.11 -15.36 -6.88
C PHE A 29 -37.00 -14.80 -5.79
N ASP A 30 -36.38 -14.29 -4.75
CA ASP A 30 -37.08 -13.73 -3.59
C ASP A 30 -37.07 -12.20 -3.67
N ILE A 31 -38.23 -11.60 -3.36
CA ILE A 31 -38.40 -10.14 -3.33
C ILE A 31 -38.46 -9.68 -1.88
N ASP A 32 -37.48 -8.88 -1.49
CA ASP A 32 -37.37 -8.28 -0.15
C ASP A 32 -37.64 -6.77 -0.16
N SER A 33 -37.63 -6.13 -1.33
CA SER A 33 -37.88 -4.71 -1.47
C SER A 33 -39.36 -4.37 -1.41
N PRO A 34 -39.83 -3.44 -0.54
CA PRO A 34 -41.20 -3.00 -0.46
C PRO A 34 -41.74 -2.45 -1.78
N LYS A 35 -40.92 -1.75 -2.56
CA LYS A 35 -41.29 -1.18 -3.86
C LYS A 35 -41.51 -2.27 -4.90
N SER A 36 -40.67 -3.30 -4.93
CA SER A 36 -40.82 -4.43 -5.84
C SER A 36 -42.03 -5.31 -5.47
N ALA A 37 -42.33 -5.46 -4.17
CA ALA A 37 -43.53 -6.14 -3.72
C ALA A 37 -44.81 -5.41 -4.15
N ARG A 38 -44.84 -4.09 -4.03
CA ARG A 38 -45.99 -3.29 -4.53
C ARG A 38 -46.13 -3.31 -6.04
N ALA A 39 -45.07 -3.40 -6.80
CA ALA A 39 -45.10 -3.56 -8.25
C ALA A 39 -45.86 -4.83 -8.66
N LEU A 40 -45.77 -5.91 -7.86
CA LEU A 40 -46.56 -7.14 -8.08
C LEU A 40 -48.03 -6.98 -7.77
N GLU A 41 -48.39 -6.21 -6.75
CA GLU A 41 -49.80 -5.98 -6.37
C GLU A 41 -50.57 -5.20 -7.44
N VAL A 42 -49.88 -4.40 -8.25
CA VAL A 42 -50.48 -3.59 -9.33
C VAL A 42 -50.66 -4.40 -10.63
N LEU A 43 -50.10 -5.61 -10.71
CA LEU A 43 -50.32 -6.48 -11.87
C LEU A 43 -51.81 -6.81 -12.01
N SER A 44 -52.44 -6.31 -13.06
CA SER A 44 -53.87 -6.61 -13.35
C SER A 44 -54.00 -7.98 -13.97
N ASP A 45 -55.12 -8.68 -13.67
CA ASP A 45 -55.45 -10.02 -14.12
C ASP A 45 -55.40 -10.27 -15.65
N LYS A 46 -55.16 -9.21 -16.44
CA LYS A 46 -55.11 -9.30 -17.91
C LYS A 46 -53.71 -9.20 -18.53
N ASN A 47 -52.70 -8.79 -17.78
CA ASN A 47 -51.32 -8.64 -18.31
C ASN A 47 -50.30 -8.93 -17.20
N ASN A 48 -49.96 -10.22 -17.00
CA ASN A 48 -48.95 -10.67 -16.02
C ASN A 48 -47.52 -10.30 -16.42
N MET A 49 -47.33 -9.20 -17.17
CA MET A 49 -45.99 -8.77 -17.64
C MET A 49 -45.38 -7.74 -16.73
N ILE A 50 -44.10 -7.93 -16.42
CA ILE A 50 -43.32 -7.07 -15.57
C ILE A 50 -41.90 -6.88 -16.12
N PHE A 51 -41.31 -5.74 -15.91
CA PHE A 51 -39.90 -5.51 -16.26
C PHE A 51 -38.99 -5.82 -15.08
N VAL A 52 -38.05 -6.71 -15.30
CA VAL A 52 -37.10 -7.14 -14.28
C VAL A 52 -35.72 -6.60 -14.62
N VAL A 53 -35.12 -5.85 -13.69
CA VAL A 53 -33.83 -5.18 -13.89
C VAL A 53 -32.95 -5.38 -12.67
N SER A 54 -31.63 -5.58 -12.87
CA SER A 54 -30.66 -5.73 -11.79
C SER A 54 -30.29 -4.37 -11.20
N GLN A 55 -29.96 -4.36 -9.92
CA GLN A 55 -29.34 -3.23 -9.25
C GLN A 55 -27.83 -3.22 -9.51
N LYS A 56 -27.23 -2.01 -9.59
CA LYS A 56 -25.78 -1.83 -9.73
C LYS A 56 -25.00 -2.28 -8.49
N HIS A 57 -25.62 -2.13 -7.31
CA HIS A 57 -25.06 -2.50 -6.02
C HIS A 57 -26.03 -3.40 -5.25
N ALA A 58 -25.63 -4.62 -4.96
CA ALA A 58 -26.50 -5.63 -4.33
C ALA A 58 -26.77 -5.39 -2.83
N ASP A 59 -25.99 -4.54 -2.18
CA ASP A 59 -26.07 -4.16 -0.77
C ASP A 59 -27.15 -3.10 -0.46
N ILE A 60 -27.69 -2.43 -1.49
CA ILE A 60 -28.73 -1.41 -1.33
C ILE A 60 -30.11 -2.07 -1.18
N LEU A 61 -30.71 -1.95 0.01
CA LEU A 61 -32.06 -2.50 0.30
C LEU A 61 -33.18 -1.71 -0.37
N ASN A 62 -33.06 -0.40 -0.45
CA ASN A 62 -34.05 0.50 -1.07
C ASN A 62 -33.38 1.30 -2.21
N PRO A 63 -33.33 0.74 -3.42
CA PRO A 63 -32.67 1.40 -4.53
C PRO A 63 -33.41 2.66 -4.98
N LYS A 64 -32.64 3.59 -5.53
CA LYS A 64 -33.15 4.74 -6.31
C LYS A 64 -33.09 4.37 -7.80
N VAL A 65 -33.65 5.24 -8.63
CA VAL A 65 -33.62 5.09 -10.09
C VAL A 65 -32.18 4.95 -10.63
N ASP A 66 -31.25 5.74 -10.10
CA ASP A 66 -29.85 5.74 -10.51
C ASP A 66 -29.07 4.46 -10.12
N ASP A 67 -29.62 3.71 -9.17
CA ASP A 67 -29.03 2.44 -8.71
C ASP A 67 -29.40 1.26 -9.62
N LEU A 68 -30.29 1.45 -10.60
CA LEU A 68 -30.73 0.43 -11.55
C LEU A 68 -29.88 0.46 -12.83
N TYR A 69 -29.71 -0.70 -13.44
CA TYR A 69 -29.17 -0.79 -14.79
C TYR A 69 -30.21 -0.31 -15.81
N GLU A 70 -29.77 0.07 -16.99
CA GLU A 70 -30.63 0.59 -18.07
C GLU A 70 -31.35 -0.56 -18.82
N TYR A 71 -30.69 -1.71 -18.93
CA TYR A 71 -31.23 -2.88 -19.63
C TYR A 71 -31.73 -3.94 -18.63
N GLY A 72 -32.83 -4.57 -18.98
CA GLY A 72 -33.43 -5.63 -18.21
C GLY A 72 -34.23 -6.58 -19.12
N THR A 73 -35.05 -7.43 -18.53
CA THR A 73 -35.84 -8.40 -19.24
C THR A 73 -37.32 -8.19 -18.93
N ILE A 74 -38.16 -8.16 -19.96
CA ILE A 74 -39.60 -8.21 -19.84
C ILE A 74 -39.99 -9.65 -19.59
N CYS A 75 -40.61 -9.88 -18.45
CA CYS A 75 -40.99 -11.23 -17.98
C CYS A 75 -42.48 -11.40 -17.81
N THR A 76 -42.97 -12.62 -17.97
CA THR A 76 -44.31 -13.02 -17.54
C THR A 76 -44.20 -13.65 -16.14
N VAL A 77 -45.06 -13.24 -15.23
CA VAL A 77 -45.17 -13.83 -13.90
C VAL A 77 -45.99 -15.11 -13.98
N GLU A 78 -45.34 -16.25 -13.72
CA GLU A 78 -45.98 -17.56 -13.73
C GLU A 78 -46.62 -17.93 -12.38
N GLN A 79 -45.88 -17.68 -11.29
CA GLN A 79 -46.34 -17.96 -9.94
C GLN A 79 -45.66 -17.00 -8.95
N PHE A 80 -46.39 -16.64 -7.89
CA PHE A 80 -45.80 -15.96 -6.72
C PHE A 80 -46.49 -16.41 -5.43
N GLY A 81 -45.80 -16.38 -4.33
CA GLY A 81 -46.30 -16.76 -3.01
C GLY A 81 -45.55 -16.15 -1.86
N GLN A 82 -46.24 -15.92 -0.74
CA GLN A 82 -45.60 -15.42 0.48
C GLN A 82 -44.79 -16.52 1.15
N MET A 83 -43.59 -16.16 1.63
CA MET A 83 -42.74 -17.09 2.38
C MET A 83 -43.01 -17.03 3.89
N PRO A 84 -42.84 -18.15 4.63
CA PRO A 84 -43.11 -18.25 6.06
C PRO A 84 -42.22 -17.28 6.90
N GLN A 85 -41.10 -16.86 6.36
CA GLN A 85 -40.12 -15.95 7.04
C GLN A 85 -40.25 -14.48 6.63
N GLY A 86 -41.28 -14.13 5.84
CA GLY A 86 -41.46 -12.82 5.22
C GLY A 86 -40.78 -12.74 3.84
N GLY A 87 -41.30 -11.85 2.96
CA GLY A 87 -40.90 -11.74 1.56
C GLY A 87 -41.79 -12.53 0.62
N ILE A 88 -41.63 -12.28 -0.68
CA ILE A 88 -42.43 -12.92 -1.75
C ILE A 88 -41.47 -13.69 -2.65
N ARG A 89 -41.72 -14.98 -2.85
CA ARG A 89 -41.02 -15.77 -3.87
C ARG A 89 -41.82 -15.72 -5.15
N ILE A 90 -41.14 -15.42 -6.26
CA ILE A 90 -41.73 -15.27 -7.57
C ILE A 90 -41.02 -16.16 -8.57
N LEU A 91 -41.81 -16.77 -9.49
CA LEU A 91 -41.32 -17.47 -10.67
C LEU A 91 -41.69 -16.63 -11.90
N VAL A 92 -40.67 -16.24 -12.65
CA VAL A 92 -40.86 -15.46 -13.87
C VAL A 92 -40.30 -16.20 -15.09
N ASP A 93 -40.94 -16.00 -16.22
CA ASP A 93 -40.47 -16.45 -17.52
C ASP A 93 -40.05 -15.24 -18.37
N GLY A 94 -38.74 -15.12 -18.67
CA GLY A 94 -38.17 -14.05 -19.47
C GLY A 94 -38.60 -14.12 -20.93
N LYS A 95 -39.24 -13.09 -21.45
CA LYS A 95 -39.76 -13.08 -22.84
C LYS A 95 -38.84 -12.33 -23.80
N MET A 96 -38.45 -11.15 -23.48
CA MET A 96 -37.60 -10.32 -24.37
C MET A 96 -36.80 -9.31 -23.61
N ARG A 97 -35.72 -8.80 -24.22
CA ARG A 97 -34.92 -7.67 -23.68
C ARG A 97 -35.73 -6.40 -23.68
N GLY A 98 -35.47 -5.55 -22.72
CA GLY A 98 -36.02 -4.23 -22.68
C GLY A 98 -34.96 -3.20 -22.20
N ARG A 99 -35.19 -1.98 -22.62
CA ARG A 99 -34.41 -0.83 -22.20
C ARG A 99 -35.30 0.20 -21.54
N ILE A 100 -34.92 0.74 -20.43
CA ILE A 100 -35.63 1.84 -19.76
C ILE A 100 -35.45 3.11 -20.58
N ALA A 101 -36.56 3.63 -21.13
CA ALA A 101 -36.56 4.89 -21.87
C ALA A 101 -36.78 6.07 -20.94
N GLU A 102 -37.78 5.99 -20.05
CA GLU A 102 -38.13 7.09 -19.14
C GLU A 102 -38.92 6.51 -17.97
N PHE A 103 -38.59 6.89 -16.76
CA PHE A 103 -39.34 6.54 -15.57
C PHE A 103 -40.61 7.35 -15.46
N THR A 104 -41.69 6.70 -15.06
CA THR A 104 -42.98 7.36 -14.73
C THR A 104 -42.97 7.69 -13.24
N GLU A 105 -43.33 8.92 -12.86
CA GLU A 105 -43.37 9.31 -11.44
C GLU A 105 -44.45 8.56 -10.69
N THR A 106 -44.10 7.52 -9.95
CA THR A 106 -44.97 6.85 -8.97
C THR A 106 -44.23 6.86 -7.60
N ASN A 107 -44.96 7.24 -6.54
CA ASN A 107 -44.36 7.33 -5.21
C ASN A 107 -44.17 5.99 -4.52
N ASP A 108 -44.89 4.94 -4.94
CA ASP A 108 -45.02 3.69 -4.21
C ASP A 108 -44.26 2.50 -4.81
N TYR A 109 -44.00 2.47 -6.11
CA TYR A 109 -43.26 1.45 -6.83
C TYR A 109 -42.54 2.05 -8.05
N PHE A 110 -41.68 1.29 -8.70
CA PHE A 110 -41.04 1.73 -9.93
C PHE A 110 -41.90 1.35 -11.14
N GLU A 111 -42.13 2.33 -12.01
CA GLU A 111 -42.79 2.18 -13.29
C GLU A 111 -42.03 2.97 -14.35
N ALA A 112 -41.95 2.43 -15.55
CA ALA A 112 -41.27 3.13 -16.64
C ALA A 112 -41.85 2.73 -18.02
N ASN A 113 -41.58 3.62 -18.97
CA ASN A 113 -41.71 3.32 -20.39
C ASN A 113 -40.53 2.47 -20.84
N ILE A 114 -40.74 1.24 -21.16
CA ILE A 114 -39.73 0.28 -21.59
C ILE A 114 -39.76 0.17 -23.11
N GLU A 115 -38.60 0.33 -23.72
CA GLU A 115 -38.39 -0.03 -25.13
C GLU A 115 -38.17 -1.54 -25.20
N ALA A 116 -39.23 -2.27 -25.58
CA ALA A 116 -39.17 -3.70 -25.81
C ALA A 116 -38.40 -3.98 -27.09
N LEU A 117 -37.39 -4.83 -26.99
CA LEU A 117 -36.47 -5.18 -28.07
C LEU A 117 -36.88 -6.59 -28.60
N GLU A 118 -37.82 -6.62 -29.53
CA GLU A 118 -38.32 -7.85 -30.13
C GLU A 118 -37.43 -8.23 -31.32
N VAL A 119 -36.94 -9.47 -31.34
CA VAL A 119 -36.11 -9.98 -32.43
C VAL A 119 -37.00 -10.10 -33.69
N ARG A 120 -36.55 -9.57 -34.80
CA ARG A 120 -37.27 -9.63 -36.08
C ARG A 120 -37.28 -11.08 -36.58
N GLU A 121 -38.35 -11.50 -37.20
CA GLU A 121 -38.50 -12.86 -37.78
C GLU A 121 -37.43 -13.16 -38.84
N ASP A 122 -36.96 -12.15 -39.54
CA ASP A 122 -35.91 -12.25 -40.57
C ASP A 122 -34.46 -11.99 -40.05
N ALA A 123 -34.30 -11.78 -38.76
CA ALA A 123 -33.03 -11.34 -38.16
C ALA A 123 -31.85 -12.29 -38.43
N PHE A 124 -32.12 -13.56 -38.59
CA PHE A 124 -31.11 -14.61 -38.80
C PHE A 124 -31.28 -15.36 -40.13
N SER A 125 -32.08 -14.84 -41.09
CA SER A 125 -32.33 -15.48 -42.41
C SER A 125 -31.04 -15.57 -43.26
N ASP A 126 -30.14 -14.60 -43.12
CA ASP A 126 -28.83 -14.54 -43.80
C ASP A 126 -27.67 -14.77 -42.82
N PHE A 127 -27.87 -15.67 -41.85
CA PHE A 127 -26.89 -15.97 -40.82
C PHE A 127 -25.63 -16.58 -41.47
N ALA A 128 -24.58 -15.79 -41.56
CA ALA A 128 -23.34 -16.18 -42.23
C ALA A 128 -22.66 -17.38 -41.54
N GLU A 129 -21.83 -18.12 -42.26
CA GLU A 129 -21.04 -19.26 -41.70
C GLU A 129 -20.34 -18.94 -40.40
N GLU A 130 -19.93 -17.68 -40.21
CA GLU A 130 -19.33 -17.18 -38.97
C GLU A 130 -20.29 -17.23 -37.77
N GLY A 131 -21.55 -16.88 -37.95
CA GLY A 131 -22.56 -16.95 -36.90
C GLY A 131 -22.87 -18.38 -36.46
N GLU A 132 -23.00 -19.33 -37.40
CA GLU A 132 -23.12 -20.75 -37.07
C GLU A 132 -21.87 -21.28 -36.31
N ALA A 133 -20.69 -20.84 -36.69
CA ALA A 133 -19.46 -21.21 -35.98
C ALA A 133 -19.47 -20.74 -34.54
N LEU A 134 -19.93 -19.50 -34.27
CA LEU A 134 -20.08 -18.95 -32.93
C LEU A 134 -21.09 -19.75 -32.09
N LEU A 135 -22.23 -20.16 -32.66
CA LEU A 135 -23.21 -20.99 -31.96
C LEU A 135 -22.65 -22.36 -31.57
N ARG A 136 -21.93 -23.01 -32.49
CA ARG A 136 -21.23 -24.25 -32.18
C ARG A 136 -20.19 -24.07 -31.06
N LEU A 137 -19.51 -22.94 -31.07
CA LEU A 137 -18.55 -22.60 -30.02
C LEU A 137 -19.22 -22.45 -28.66
N ILE A 138 -20.31 -21.67 -28.58
CA ILE A 138 -21.08 -21.50 -27.34
C ILE A 138 -21.64 -22.82 -26.82
N LYS A 139 -22.19 -23.67 -27.71
CA LYS A 139 -22.68 -24.99 -27.31
C LYS A 139 -21.57 -25.86 -26.74
N LYS A 140 -20.41 -25.86 -27.35
CA LYS A 140 -19.21 -26.55 -26.85
C LYS A 140 -18.77 -26.03 -25.49
N ASP A 141 -18.78 -24.72 -25.30
CA ASP A 141 -18.40 -24.08 -24.02
C ASP A 141 -19.35 -24.50 -22.90
N VAL A 142 -20.65 -24.48 -23.16
CA VAL A 142 -21.66 -24.92 -22.18
C VAL A 142 -21.50 -26.41 -21.85
N GLU A 143 -21.22 -27.25 -22.84
CA GLU A 143 -20.92 -28.67 -22.62
C GLU A 143 -19.69 -28.89 -21.77
N GLU A 144 -18.60 -28.17 -22.06
CA GLU A 144 -17.37 -28.28 -21.28
C GLU A 144 -17.52 -27.72 -19.85
N TYR A 145 -18.20 -26.59 -19.71
CA TYR A 145 -18.51 -25.97 -18.42
C TYR A 145 -19.37 -26.89 -17.55
N SER A 146 -20.43 -27.54 -18.15
CA SER A 146 -21.30 -28.44 -17.41
C SER A 146 -20.61 -29.71 -16.90
N LYS A 147 -19.62 -30.24 -17.65
CA LYS A 147 -18.81 -31.38 -17.19
C LYS A 147 -17.97 -31.05 -15.96
N LEU A 148 -17.62 -29.80 -15.79
CA LEU A 148 -16.81 -29.31 -14.66
C LEU A 148 -17.66 -28.83 -13.48
N ASN A 149 -18.91 -28.47 -13.72
CA ASN A 149 -19.84 -27.95 -12.71
C ASN A 149 -20.99 -28.93 -12.42
N PRO A 150 -20.92 -29.75 -11.35
CA PRO A 150 -21.92 -30.79 -11.04
C PRO A 150 -23.29 -30.26 -10.62
N ARG A 151 -23.47 -28.94 -10.52
CA ARG A 151 -24.77 -28.33 -10.17
C ARG A 151 -25.72 -28.23 -11.35
N ILE A 152 -25.27 -28.45 -12.57
CA ILE A 152 -26.05 -28.34 -13.78
C ILE A 152 -26.61 -29.73 -14.12
N ALA A 153 -27.93 -29.85 -14.24
CA ALA A 153 -28.58 -31.12 -14.54
C ALA A 153 -28.31 -31.55 -15.98
N GLU A 154 -27.88 -32.78 -16.19
CA GLU A 154 -27.63 -33.36 -17.53
C GLU A 154 -28.82 -33.22 -18.48
N LYS A 155 -30.06 -33.35 -17.97
CA LYS A 155 -31.28 -33.20 -18.77
C LYS A 155 -31.44 -31.81 -19.35
N SER A 156 -31.04 -30.77 -18.61
CA SER A 156 -31.10 -29.37 -19.08
C SER A 156 -30.10 -29.13 -20.20
N ILE A 157 -28.96 -29.77 -20.13
CA ILE A 157 -27.89 -29.66 -21.15
C ILE A 157 -28.38 -30.37 -22.46
N ALA A 158 -28.98 -31.54 -22.35
CA ALA A 158 -29.47 -32.24 -23.51
C ALA A 158 -30.51 -31.39 -24.27
N GLN A 159 -31.46 -30.78 -23.55
CA GLN A 159 -32.46 -29.88 -24.16
C GLN A 159 -31.81 -28.63 -24.78
N PHE A 160 -30.82 -28.03 -24.13
CA PHE A 160 -30.08 -26.92 -24.67
C PHE A 160 -29.31 -27.24 -25.97
N MET A 161 -28.75 -28.44 -26.06
CA MET A 161 -28.01 -28.87 -27.26
C MET A 161 -28.91 -29.05 -28.50
N GLU A 162 -30.19 -29.32 -28.30
CA GLU A 162 -31.20 -29.46 -29.36
C GLU A 162 -31.73 -28.10 -29.83
N GLU A 163 -31.57 -27.01 -29.04
CA GLU A 163 -32.04 -25.68 -29.42
C GLU A 163 -31.32 -25.18 -30.68
N SER A 164 -32.05 -24.63 -31.64
CA SER A 164 -31.55 -24.16 -32.93
C SER A 164 -31.68 -22.65 -33.13
N ASP A 165 -32.50 -21.98 -32.32
CA ASP A 165 -32.66 -20.54 -32.38
C ASP A 165 -31.43 -19.85 -31.82
N PRO A 166 -30.72 -19.04 -32.64
CA PRO A 166 -29.47 -18.37 -32.22
C PRO A 166 -29.62 -17.50 -30.96
N GLU A 167 -30.69 -16.75 -30.88
CA GLU A 167 -30.95 -15.85 -29.75
C GLU A 167 -31.21 -16.64 -28.45
N LYS A 168 -32.02 -17.71 -28.53
CA LYS A 168 -32.27 -18.58 -27.39
C LYS A 168 -31.06 -19.31 -26.92
N VAL A 169 -30.22 -19.80 -27.82
CA VAL A 169 -28.93 -20.45 -27.46
C VAL A 169 -28.08 -19.51 -26.62
N VAL A 170 -27.88 -18.26 -27.06
CA VAL A 170 -27.04 -17.30 -26.32
C VAL A 170 -27.72 -16.89 -25.00
N ASN A 171 -29.03 -16.70 -24.96
CA ASN A 171 -29.76 -16.34 -23.74
C ASN A 171 -29.67 -17.43 -22.67
N ILE A 172 -29.96 -18.69 -23.04
CA ILE A 172 -29.90 -19.85 -22.14
C ILE A 172 -28.45 -20.07 -21.66
N ALA A 173 -27.46 -19.97 -22.56
CA ALA A 173 -26.06 -20.09 -22.19
C ALA A 173 -25.63 -18.99 -21.19
N SER A 174 -26.13 -17.74 -21.38
CA SER A 174 -25.88 -16.64 -20.47
C SER A 174 -26.45 -16.84 -19.07
N SER A 175 -27.55 -17.56 -18.95
CA SER A 175 -28.12 -17.90 -17.64
C SER A 175 -27.45 -19.09 -16.98
N THR A 176 -26.76 -19.93 -17.75
CA THR A 176 -26.10 -21.15 -17.25
C THR A 176 -24.76 -20.86 -16.59
N ILE A 177 -24.04 -19.85 -17.06
CA ILE A 177 -22.71 -19.48 -16.52
C ILE A 177 -22.84 -18.67 -15.24
N GLN A 178 -21.95 -18.92 -14.26
CA GLN A 178 -21.87 -18.16 -13.03
C GLN A 178 -20.87 -17.01 -13.20
N ILE A 179 -21.35 -15.83 -13.55
CA ILE A 179 -20.59 -14.59 -13.68
C ILE A 179 -21.16 -13.50 -12.76
N SER A 180 -20.40 -12.44 -12.53
CA SER A 180 -20.88 -11.32 -11.73
C SER A 180 -22.07 -10.60 -12.38
N THR A 181 -22.93 -9.98 -11.58
CA THR A 181 -24.09 -9.21 -12.09
C THR A 181 -23.66 -8.14 -13.10
N SER A 182 -22.52 -7.50 -12.91
CA SER A 182 -22.01 -6.49 -13.84
C SER A 182 -21.59 -7.09 -15.19
N GLU A 183 -21.08 -8.32 -15.20
CA GLU A 183 -20.72 -9.03 -16.43
C GLU A 183 -21.97 -9.57 -17.14
N ALA A 184 -22.90 -10.13 -16.38
CA ALA A 184 -24.20 -10.56 -16.90
C ALA A 184 -24.96 -9.39 -17.55
N GLN A 185 -24.90 -8.21 -16.95
CA GLN A 185 -25.48 -6.99 -17.51
C GLN A 185 -24.78 -6.52 -18.80
N LYS A 186 -23.47 -6.68 -18.91
CA LYS A 186 -22.77 -6.40 -20.16
C LYS A 186 -23.23 -7.31 -21.29
N VAL A 187 -23.46 -8.61 -21.00
CA VAL A 187 -24.01 -9.55 -21.99
C VAL A 187 -25.46 -9.17 -22.36
N LEU A 188 -26.28 -8.81 -21.36
CA LEU A 188 -27.68 -8.44 -21.59
C LEU A 188 -27.80 -7.14 -22.40
N SER A 189 -26.94 -6.16 -22.16
CA SER A 189 -26.96 -4.83 -22.80
C SER A 189 -26.33 -4.80 -24.21
N GLU A 190 -25.52 -5.82 -24.57
CA GLU A 190 -24.94 -5.89 -25.90
C GLU A 190 -26.00 -6.35 -26.91
N LEU A 191 -26.34 -5.45 -27.80
CA LEU A 191 -27.38 -5.67 -28.82
C LEU A 191 -26.87 -6.31 -30.09
N ASP A 192 -25.57 -6.20 -30.35
CA ASP A 192 -24.92 -6.89 -31.47
C ASP A 192 -24.74 -8.37 -31.11
N PHE A 193 -25.37 -9.23 -31.88
CA PHE A 193 -25.37 -10.68 -31.61
C PHE A 193 -23.97 -11.28 -31.59
N GLU A 194 -23.14 -10.95 -32.58
CA GLU A 194 -21.79 -11.52 -32.69
C GLU A 194 -20.91 -11.07 -31.51
N LYS A 195 -20.93 -9.78 -31.16
CA LYS A 195 -20.17 -9.25 -30.03
C LYS A 195 -20.63 -9.87 -28.73
N ARG A 196 -21.94 -10.07 -28.55
CA ARG A 196 -22.51 -10.70 -27.37
C ARG A 196 -22.08 -12.16 -27.26
N ALA A 197 -22.08 -12.92 -28.36
CA ALA A 197 -21.62 -14.29 -28.38
C ALA A 197 -20.12 -14.41 -28.07
N ILE A 198 -19.29 -13.53 -28.64
CA ILE A 198 -17.85 -13.49 -28.37
C ILE A 198 -17.58 -13.11 -26.90
N LEU A 199 -18.31 -12.14 -26.37
CA LEU A 199 -18.20 -11.74 -24.98
C LEU A 199 -18.54 -12.90 -24.02
N LEU A 200 -19.64 -13.62 -24.32
CA LEU A 200 -20.06 -14.78 -23.56
C LEU A 200 -19.04 -15.93 -23.64
N HIS A 201 -18.52 -16.21 -24.83
CA HIS A 201 -17.44 -17.18 -25.03
C HIS A 201 -16.20 -16.85 -24.16
N THR A 202 -15.81 -15.58 -24.13
CA THR A 202 -14.68 -15.14 -23.30
C THR A 202 -14.92 -15.42 -21.81
N TYR A 203 -16.12 -15.20 -21.32
CA TYR A 203 -16.49 -15.53 -19.95
C TYR A 203 -16.48 -17.03 -19.68
N PHE A 204 -17.00 -17.86 -20.61
CA PHE A 204 -16.93 -19.30 -20.49
C PHE A 204 -15.50 -19.82 -20.40
N LEU A 205 -14.60 -19.34 -21.26
CA LEU A 205 -13.19 -19.75 -21.24
C LEU A 205 -12.54 -19.45 -19.88
N ARG A 206 -12.81 -18.28 -19.31
CA ARG A 206 -12.30 -17.90 -17.99
C ARG A 206 -12.85 -18.81 -16.88
N GLU A 207 -14.18 -19.02 -16.86
CA GLU A 207 -14.79 -19.83 -15.81
C GLU A 207 -14.44 -21.33 -15.93
N ILE A 208 -14.31 -21.85 -17.14
CA ILE A 208 -13.79 -23.21 -17.38
C ILE A 208 -12.37 -23.36 -16.85
N ALA A 209 -11.50 -22.36 -17.09
CA ALA A 209 -10.14 -22.37 -16.56
C ALA A 209 -10.13 -22.35 -15.02
N ASN A 210 -10.96 -21.51 -14.40
CA ASN A 210 -11.11 -21.44 -12.95
C ASN A 210 -11.58 -22.77 -12.35
N LEU A 211 -12.62 -23.39 -12.92
CA LEU A 211 -13.14 -24.68 -12.47
C LEU A 211 -12.15 -25.82 -12.63
N LYS A 212 -11.32 -25.82 -13.70
CA LYS A 212 -10.25 -26.80 -13.85
C LYS A 212 -9.22 -26.70 -12.72
N ILE A 213 -8.78 -25.49 -12.39
CA ILE A 213 -7.86 -25.25 -11.28
C ILE A 213 -8.51 -25.67 -9.95
N GLU A 214 -9.77 -25.31 -9.71
CA GLU A 214 -10.49 -25.70 -8.50
C GLU A 214 -10.60 -27.22 -8.36
N ASN A 215 -10.92 -27.92 -9.44
CA ASN A 215 -10.99 -29.38 -9.45
C ASN A 215 -9.63 -30.04 -9.24
N GLU A 216 -8.53 -29.49 -9.79
CA GLU A 216 -7.18 -29.96 -9.52
C GLU A 216 -6.82 -29.79 -8.05
N ILE A 217 -7.12 -28.64 -7.45
CA ILE A 217 -6.90 -28.36 -6.02
C ILE A 217 -7.73 -29.35 -5.18
N ASN A 218 -9.01 -29.56 -5.51
CA ASN A 218 -9.88 -30.49 -4.80
C ASN A 218 -9.38 -31.94 -4.89
N MET A 219 -8.88 -32.36 -6.05
CA MET A 219 -8.25 -33.69 -6.20
C MET A 219 -6.98 -33.83 -5.39
N LEU A 220 -6.14 -32.79 -5.33
CA LEU A 220 -4.95 -32.75 -4.47
C LEU A 220 -5.32 -32.83 -2.99
N VAL A 221 -6.33 -32.07 -2.56
CA VAL A 221 -6.86 -32.09 -1.18
C VAL A 221 -7.45 -33.46 -0.84
N GLN A 222 -8.27 -34.05 -1.74
CA GLN A 222 -8.81 -35.40 -1.52
C GLN A 222 -7.72 -36.48 -1.50
N SER A 223 -6.69 -36.36 -2.34
CA SER A 223 -5.57 -37.30 -2.31
C SER A 223 -4.77 -37.20 -1.01
N GLN A 224 -4.61 -35.99 -0.47
CA GLN A 224 -4.01 -35.75 0.86
C GLN A 224 -4.94 -36.26 1.99
N MET A 225 -6.24 -36.03 1.90
CA MET A 225 -7.19 -36.55 2.88
C MET A 225 -7.25 -38.08 2.88
N ASN A 226 -7.24 -38.73 1.71
CA ASN A 226 -7.16 -40.20 1.60
C ASN A 226 -5.84 -40.73 2.16
N LYS A 227 -4.73 -40.01 1.96
CA LYS A 227 -3.44 -40.32 2.57
C LYS A 227 -3.51 -40.17 4.10
N THR A 228 -4.14 -39.12 4.59
CA THR A 228 -4.35 -38.85 6.02
C THR A 228 -5.28 -39.89 6.67
N GLN A 229 -6.39 -40.32 5.99
CA GLN A 229 -7.25 -41.38 6.48
C GLN A 229 -6.55 -42.75 6.48
N ARG A 230 -5.75 -43.02 5.46
CA ARG A 230 -4.93 -44.25 5.41
C ARG A 230 -3.83 -44.22 6.46
N ASP A 231 -3.19 -43.09 6.66
CA ASP A 231 -2.21 -42.86 7.73
C ASP A 231 -2.88 -42.95 9.11
N TYR A 232 -4.12 -42.45 9.27
CA TYR A 232 -4.92 -42.60 10.47
C TYR A 232 -5.25 -44.07 10.75
N TYR A 233 -5.72 -44.81 9.74
CA TYR A 233 -6.00 -46.27 9.89
C TYR A 233 -4.74 -47.10 10.17
N LEU A 234 -3.63 -46.75 9.53
CA LEU A 234 -2.32 -47.37 9.82
C LEU A 234 -1.82 -46.97 11.21
N ARG A 235 -2.02 -45.75 11.65
CA ARG A 235 -1.70 -45.28 13.01
C ARG A 235 -2.57 -45.97 14.08
N GLU A 236 -3.88 -46.13 13.78
CA GLU A 236 -4.77 -46.87 14.68
C GLU A 236 -4.38 -48.34 14.79
N LYS A 237 -3.98 -48.98 13.68
CA LYS A 237 -3.37 -50.34 13.72
C LYS A 237 -2.04 -50.39 14.47
N ILE A 238 -1.18 -49.38 14.23
CA ILE A 238 0.08 -49.24 14.96
C ILE A 238 -0.21 -49.04 16.45
N LYS A 239 -1.22 -48.28 16.81
CA LYS A 239 -1.64 -48.00 18.17
C LYS A 239 -2.12 -49.28 18.89
N VAL A 240 -2.96 -50.08 18.23
CA VAL A 240 -3.40 -51.39 18.77
C VAL A 240 -2.19 -52.33 18.94
N ILE A 241 -1.24 -52.30 18.03
CA ILE A 241 0.02 -53.09 18.13
C ILE A 241 0.93 -52.52 19.21
N GLN A 242 0.99 -51.20 19.38
CA GLN A 242 1.76 -50.51 20.41
C GLN A 242 1.16 -50.66 21.81
N ASP A 243 -0.20 -50.65 21.92
CA ASP A 243 -0.90 -50.98 23.18
C ASP A 243 -0.66 -52.43 23.59
N GLU A 244 -0.51 -53.40 22.65
CA GLU A 244 -0.11 -54.75 22.94
C GLU A 244 1.40 -54.88 23.23
N LEU A 245 2.23 -53.92 22.78
CA LEU A 245 3.69 -53.88 22.99
C LEU A 245 4.16 -53.01 24.17
N GLY A 246 3.24 -52.30 24.85
CA GLY A 246 3.55 -51.58 26.09
C GLY A 246 3.92 -50.09 25.89
N ASP A 247 3.44 -49.40 24.84
CA ASP A 247 3.75 -48.01 24.54
C ASP A 247 3.22 -46.94 25.55
N GLY A 248 2.58 -47.38 26.63
CA GLY A 248 2.31 -46.51 27.80
C GLY A 248 3.60 -46.01 28.48
N GLU A 249 4.71 -46.67 28.29
CA GLU A 249 6.03 -46.25 28.77
C GLU A 249 6.60 -45.04 28.05
N ASN A 250 6.23 -44.84 26.76
CA ASN A 250 6.79 -43.77 25.95
C ASN A 250 6.20 -42.38 26.31
N ILE A 251 4.89 -42.29 26.62
CA ILE A 251 4.26 -41.05 27.06
C ILE A 251 4.70 -40.65 28.46
N GLN A 252 4.90 -41.64 29.35
CA GLN A 252 5.39 -41.37 30.69
C GLN A 252 6.83 -40.86 30.65
N ALA A 253 7.69 -41.46 29.81
CA ALA A 253 9.06 -40.98 29.59
C ALA A 253 9.09 -39.56 29.04
N GLU A 254 8.18 -39.22 28.11
CA GLU A 254 8.04 -37.83 27.59
C GLU A 254 7.57 -36.85 28.67
N VAL A 255 6.60 -37.21 29.48
CA VAL A 255 6.11 -36.43 30.61
C VAL A 255 7.22 -36.15 31.61
N ASP A 256 8.05 -37.14 31.91
CA ASP A 256 9.15 -37.00 32.84
C ASP A 256 10.30 -36.17 32.25
N ASP A 257 10.61 -36.29 30.96
CA ASP A 257 11.55 -35.42 30.22
C ASP A 257 11.08 -33.95 30.22
N LEU A 258 9.77 -33.70 29.94
CA LEU A 258 9.23 -32.35 30.00
C LEU A 258 9.26 -31.76 31.42
N ARG A 259 9.04 -32.56 32.47
CA ARG A 259 9.14 -32.10 33.86
C ARG A 259 10.58 -31.71 34.21
N GLU A 260 11.56 -32.54 33.78
CA GLU A 260 12.98 -32.26 33.98
C GLU A 260 13.38 -30.94 33.29
N LYS A 261 13.00 -30.75 32.02
CA LYS A 261 13.23 -29.51 31.28
C LYS A 261 12.56 -28.26 31.92
N ILE A 262 11.36 -28.43 32.47
CA ILE A 262 10.68 -27.36 33.19
C ILE A 262 11.46 -27.00 34.46
N ALA A 263 11.93 -27.98 35.23
CA ALA A 263 12.69 -27.75 36.45
C ALA A 263 14.06 -27.09 36.18
N GLU A 264 14.75 -27.52 35.11
CA GLU A 264 16.05 -26.95 34.69
C GLU A 264 15.94 -25.49 34.20
N LYS A 265 14.80 -25.10 33.60
CA LYS A 265 14.62 -23.81 32.92
C LYS A 265 14.51 -22.61 33.86
N ASN A 266 14.39 -22.77 35.20
CA ASN A 266 14.20 -21.70 36.18
C ASN A 266 13.05 -20.72 35.80
N LEU A 267 11.88 -21.26 35.52
CA LEU A 267 10.71 -20.49 35.12
C LEU A 267 10.16 -19.66 36.27
N PRO A 268 9.50 -18.50 36.02
CA PRO A 268 8.69 -17.82 37.02
C PRO A 268 7.62 -18.76 37.59
N LYS A 269 7.32 -18.66 38.87
CA LYS A 269 6.41 -19.60 39.56
C LYS A 269 5.07 -19.81 38.88
N GLU A 270 4.44 -18.75 38.43
CA GLU A 270 3.15 -18.80 37.71
C GLU A 270 3.26 -19.58 36.38
N VAL A 271 4.37 -19.38 35.65
CA VAL A 271 4.66 -20.05 34.39
C VAL A 271 4.95 -21.54 34.61
N GLU A 272 5.74 -21.86 35.63
CA GLU A 272 6.06 -23.22 36.03
C GLU A 272 4.80 -24.01 36.42
N GLU A 273 3.95 -23.42 37.29
CA GLU A 273 2.68 -24.04 37.71
C GLU A 273 1.76 -24.31 36.50
N LYS A 274 1.66 -23.36 35.57
CA LYS A 274 0.86 -23.53 34.34
C LYS A 274 1.44 -24.61 33.44
N ALA A 275 2.75 -24.61 33.22
CA ALA A 275 3.44 -25.61 32.40
C ALA A 275 3.26 -27.03 33.00
N LEU A 276 3.48 -27.20 34.31
CA LEU A 276 3.27 -28.47 34.98
C LEU A 276 1.81 -28.95 34.92
N LYS A 277 0.85 -28.04 35.00
CA LYS A 277 -0.57 -28.34 34.84
C LYS A 277 -0.90 -28.86 33.45
N GLU A 278 -0.31 -28.27 32.39
CA GLU A 278 -0.50 -28.73 31.03
C GLU A 278 0.21 -30.08 30.78
N VAL A 279 1.41 -30.29 31.34
CA VAL A 279 2.11 -31.59 31.29
C VAL A 279 1.30 -32.68 32.02
N LYS A 280 0.62 -32.33 33.14
CA LYS A 280 -0.30 -33.27 33.81
C LYS A 280 -1.52 -33.58 32.93
N ARG A 281 -2.04 -32.63 32.16
CA ARG A 281 -3.10 -32.91 31.18
C ARG A 281 -2.63 -33.83 30.06
N LEU A 282 -1.38 -33.66 29.61
CA LEU A 282 -0.77 -34.53 28.61
C LEU A 282 -0.80 -36.02 29.07
N SER A 283 -0.45 -36.26 30.33
CA SER A 283 -0.48 -37.64 30.90
C SER A 283 -1.91 -38.18 31.04
N GLN A 284 -2.94 -37.31 31.25
CA GLN A 284 -4.32 -37.75 31.43
C GLN A 284 -5.05 -37.96 30.10
N ASN A 285 -4.66 -37.22 29.03
CA ASN A 285 -5.34 -37.20 27.73
C ASN A 285 -4.53 -37.91 26.63
N ALA A 286 -3.72 -38.91 27.00
CA ALA A 286 -2.85 -39.66 26.10
C ALA A 286 -3.55 -40.20 24.84
N PHE A 287 -4.87 -40.38 24.90
CA PHE A 287 -5.68 -40.96 23.81
C PHE A 287 -6.19 -39.94 22.78
N ASN A 288 -6.09 -38.65 23.03
CA ASN A 288 -6.54 -37.60 22.06
C ASN A 288 -5.33 -36.96 21.36
N GLN A 289 -4.86 -37.53 20.25
CA GLN A 289 -3.67 -37.09 19.53
C GLN A 289 -3.73 -35.58 19.10
N ALA A 290 -4.91 -35.06 18.77
CA ALA A 290 -5.05 -33.66 18.38
C ALA A 290 -4.81 -32.71 19.57
N GLU A 291 -5.35 -32.99 20.74
CA GLU A 291 -5.16 -32.22 21.95
C GLU A 291 -3.73 -32.36 22.50
N THR A 292 -3.18 -33.56 22.44
CA THR A 292 -1.79 -33.85 22.80
C THR A 292 -0.80 -33.00 22.01
N GLY A 293 -1.00 -32.87 20.68
CA GLY A 293 -0.16 -32.03 19.83
C GLY A 293 -0.23 -30.53 20.20
N VAL A 294 -1.41 -30.04 20.57
CA VAL A 294 -1.60 -28.64 21.01
C VAL A 294 -0.90 -28.41 22.35
N ILE A 295 -1.03 -29.34 23.29
CA ILE A 295 -0.36 -29.23 24.61
C ILE A 295 1.16 -29.28 24.45
N ARG A 296 1.70 -30.20 23.64
CA ARG A 296 3.15 -30.25 23.34
C ARG A 296 3.65 -28.93 22.79
N SER A 297 3.01 -28.44 21.72
CA SER A 297 3.39 -27.17 21.11
C SER A 297 3.36 -26.01 22.12
N TYR A 298 2.40 -26.00 23.02
CA TYR A 298 2.29 -24.97 24.05
C TYR A 298 3.44 -25.05 25.08
N VAL A 299 3.74 -26.25 25.58
CA VAL A 299 4.86 -26.47 26.52
C VAL A 299 6.19 -26.15 25.83
N ASP A 300 6.37 -26.54 24.56
CA ASP A 300 7.55 -26.21 23.77
C ASP A 300 7.72 -24.69 23.59
N TRP A 301 6.63 -23.94 23.41
CA TRP A 301 6.68 -22.49 23.40
C TRP A 301 7.14 -21.95 24.74
N ILE A 302 6.58 -22.41 25.88
CA ILE A 302 7.00 -21.97 27.21
C ILE A 302 8.49 -22.22 27.43
N LEU A 303 8.95 -23.44 27.13
CA LEU A 303 10.36 -23.82 27.31
C LEU A 303 11.33 -23.07 26.41
N SER A 304 10.88 -22.66 25.23
CA SER A 304 11.72 -21.95 24.25
C SER A 304 11.84 -20.45 24.48
N LEU A 305 11.02 -19.88 25.38
CA LEU A 305 11.05 -18.44 25.67
C LEU A 305 12.10 -18.10 26.72
N PRO A 306 12.77 -16.96 26.58
CA PRO A 306 13.75 -16.46 27.53
C PRO A 306 13.04 -15.71 28.68
N TRP A 307 12.56 -16.43 29.68
CA TRP A 307 11.84 -15.84 30.81
C TRP A 307 12.76 -15.04 31.75
N THR A 308 13.95 -15.56 32.00
CA THR A 308 14.92 -15.03 32.95
C THR A 308 16.31 -14.89 32.36
N GLU A 309 16.54 -15.42 31.17
CA GLU A 309 17.83 -15.38 30.49
C GLU A 309 18.13 -13.99 29.95
N SER A 310 18.96 -13.23 30.63
CA SER A 310 19.47 -11.93 30.19
C SER A 310 20.93 -12.02 29.77
N LYS A 311 21.32 -11.21 28.80
CA LYS A 311 22.74 -10.93 28.57
C LYS A 311 23.24 -9.89 29.56
N ASP A 312 24.48 -10.07 30.04
CA ASP A 312 25.10 -9.15 30.98
C ASP A 312 25.27 -7.76 30.34
N GLU A 313 24.83 -6.72 31.04
CA GLU A 313 24.92 -5.34 30.56
C GLU A 313 26.19 -4.67 31.11
N ALA A 314 27.24 -4.64 30.32
CA ALA A 314 28.32 -3.68 30.52
C ALA A 314 28.17 -2.54 29.49
N VAL A 315 27.36 -1.51 29.79
CA VAL A 315 27.28 -0.33 28.92
C VAL A 315 28.60 0.42 28.94
N ASP A 316 29.44 0.15 27.96
CA ASP A 316 30.66 0.91 27.71
C ASP A 316 30.37 2.01 26.66
N LEU A 317 30.34 3.26 27.11
CA LEU A 317 30.06 4.42 26.25
C LEU A 317 31.18 4.68 25.23
N GLU A 318 32.43 4.35 25.55
CA GLU A 318 33.56 4.49 24.61
C GLU A 318 33.41 3.42 23.50
N TYR A 319 33.10 2.19 23.86
CA TYR A 319 32.83 1.13 22.90
C TYR A 319 31.62 1.47 22.03
N ALA A 320 30.53 1.94 22.65
CA ALA A 320 29.35 2.35 21.90
C ALA A 320 29.66 3.48 20.89
N ARG A 321 30.42 4.49 21.30
CA ARG A 321 30.90 5.57 20.42
C ARG A 321 31.75 5.03 19.27
N LYS A 322 32.64 4.08 19.56
CA LYS A 322 33.46 3.43 18.54
C LYS A 322 32.59 2.67 17.53
N VAL A 323 31.67 1.83 17.99
CA VAL A 323 30.77 1.04 17.15
C VAL A 323 29.93 1.94 16.23
N LEU A 324 29.33 2.99 16.78
CA LEU A 324 28.51 3.94 16.01
C LEU A 324 29.35 4.68 14.94
N ASN A 325 30.62 4.98 15.24
CA ASN A 325 31.51 5.64 14.29
C ASN A 325 32.05 4.70 13.21
N GLU A 326 32.24 3.43 13.54
CA GLU A 326 32.65 2.39 12.59
C GLU A 326 31.53 2.07 11.59
N ASP A 327 30.27 2.01 12.04
CA ASP A 327 29.13 1.58 11.23
C ASP A 327 28.51 2.72 10.42
N HIS A 328 28.63 3.98 10.88
CA HIS A 328 27.94 5.12 10.29
C HIS A 328 28.89 6.30 10.04
N TYR A 329 28.82 6.84 8.83
CA TYR A 329 29.49 8.09 8.49
C TYR A 329 28.60 9.29 8.85
N GLY A 330 29.19 10.34 9.43
CA GLY A 330 28.42 11.52 9.84
C GLY A 330 27.45 11.22 10.99
N LEU A 331 26.26 11.78 10.92
CA LEU A 331 25.18 11.61 11.89
C LEU A 331 25.58 11.94 13.34
N THR A 332 26.42 12.98 13.53
CA THR A 332 27.03 13.36 14.83
C THR A 332 26.00 13.57 15.91
N ASP A 333 25.00 14.42 15.66
CA ASP A 333 23.94 14.76 16.63
C ASP A 333 23.12 13.54 17.04
N ILE A 334 22.86 12.64 16.06
CA ILE A 334 22.09 11.41 16.30
C ILE A 334 22.89 10.43 17.16
N LYS A 335 24.18 10.29 16.86
CA LYS A 335 25.08 9.45 17.66
C LYS A 335 25.20 9.98 19.09
N GLU A 336 25.29 11.29 19.27
CA GLU A 336 25.37 11.90 20.60
C GLU A 336 24.07 11.68 21.38
N ARG A 337 22.92 11.89 20.78
CA ARG A 337 21.61 11.56 21.43
C ARG A 337 21.49 10.10 21.82
N ILE A 338 21.96 9.17 20.97
CA ILE A 338 22.00 7.76 21.32
C ILE A 338 22.91 7.51 22.52
N LEU A 339 24.09 8.15 22.55
CA LEU A 339 25.04 8.02 23.66
C LEU A 339 24.49 8.65 24.96
N GLU A 340 23.79 9.78 24.89
CA GLU A 340 23.07 10.38 26.04
C GLU A 340 22.06 9.40 26.60
N TYR A 341 21.24 8.78 25.74
CA TYR A 341 20.25 7.79 26.16
C TYR A 341 20.91 6.57 26.84
N LEU A 342 22.00 6.06 26.24
CA LEU A 342 22.76 4.95 26.81
C LEU A 342 23.43 5.33 28.14
N ALA A 343 23.88 6.57 28.27
CA ALA A 343 24.45 7.08 29.53
C ALA A 343 23.41 7.14 30.66
N VAL A 344 22.20 7.62 30.36
CA VAL A 344 21.09 7.61 31.33
C VAL A 344 20.77 6.19 31.75
N LYS A 345 20.71 5.24 30.81
CA LYS A 345 20.46 3.82 31.11
C LYS A 345 21.56 3.19 31.97
N LYS A 346 22.83 3.57 31.72
CA LYS A 346 23.97 3.15 32.54
C LYS A 346 23.88 3.64 33.99
N LEU A 347 23.48 4.92 34.17
CA LEU A 347 23.37 5.53 35.49
C LEU A 347 22.15 5.07 36.27
N ASN A 348 21.06 4.81 35.56
CA ASN A 348 19.82 4.34 36.15
C ASN A 348 19.22 3.18 35.31
N PRO A 349 19.66 1.92 35.54
CA PRO A 349 19.15 0.75 34.80
C PRO A 349 17.65 0.54 34.92
N LYS A 350 17.03 1.05 36.00
CA LYS A 350 15.58 1.00 36.23
C LYS A 350 14.82 2.17 35.59
N SER A 351 15.53 3.09 34.95
CA SER A 351 14.87 4.20 34.24
C SER A 351 13.94 3.65 33.16
N LYS A 352 12.69 4.03 33.25
CA LYS A 352 11.68 3.81 32.22
C LYS A 352 11.93 4.84 31.11
N GLY A 353 12.94 4.60 30.24
CA GLY A 353 13.28 5.52 29.16
C GLY A 353 12.20 5.57 28.09
N ASN A 354 12.09 6.72 27.40
CA ASN A 354 11.27 6.84 26.21
C ASN A 354 11.78 5.92 25.10
N ILE A 355 10.87 5.47 24.23
CA ILE A 355 11.19 4.63 23.10
C ILE A 355 11.83 5.51 22.01
N LEU A 356 12.95 5.09 21.45
CA LEU A 356 13.58 5.83 20.37
C LEU A 356 12.81 5.64 19.05
N LEU A 357 12.35 6.74 18.47
CA LEU A 357 11.71 6.75 17.15
C LEU A 357 12.61 7.44 16.13
N PHE A 358 13.15 6.67 15.18
CA PHE A 358 13.91 7.19 14.06
C PHE A 358 12.99 7.54 12.88
N VAL A 359 12.85 8.84 12.59
CA VAL A 359 12.01 9.35 11.50
C VAL A 359 12.88 9.93 10.39
N GLY A 360 12.61 9.56 9.16
CA GLY A 360 13.31 10.13 8.00
C GLY A 360 13.05 9.37 6.71
N PRO A 361 13.56 9.86 5.59
CA PRO A 361 13.34 9.25 4.30
C PRO A 361 13.90 7.83 4.21
N PRO A 362 13.46 7.03 3.23
CA PRO A 362 13.99 5.69 3.05
C PRO A 362 15.49 5.70 2.69
N GLY A 363 16.23 4.73 3.22
CA GLY A 363 17.64 4.56 2.89
C GLY A 363 18.64 5.45 3.65
N VAL A 364 18.20 6.18 4.70
CA VAL A 364 19.10 7.00 5.55
C VAL A 364 19.73 6.21 6.70
N GLY A 365 19.52 4.90 6.77
CA GLY A 365 20.20 4.05 7.76
C GLY A 365 19.42 3.79 9.05
N LYS A 366 18.14 4.10 9.15
CA LYS A 366 17.30 3.88 10.36
C LYS A 366 17.47 2.47 10.96
N THR A 367 17.28 1.44 10.15
CA THR A 367 17.42 0.04 10.56
C THR A 367 18.85 -0.36 10.91
N SER A 368 19.85 0.22 10.23
CA SER A 368 21.26 -0.06 10.54
C SER A 368 21.70 0.58 11.85
N ILE A 369 21.21 1.77 12.19
CA ILE A 369 21.46 2.39 13.50
C ILE A 369 20.93 1.51 14.64
N ALA A 370 19.73 0.96 14.51
CA ALA A 370 19.18 0.03 15.50
C ALA A 370 20.04 -1.24 15.68
N LYS A 371 20.61 -1.76 14.59
CA LYS A 371 21.58 -2.87 14.67
C LYS A 371 22.87 -2.48 15.37
N SER A 372 23.36 -1.26 15.09
CA SER A 372 24.58 -0.77 15.74
C SER A 372 24.39 -0.51 17.23
N ILE A 373 23.18 -0.08 17.64
CA ILE A 373 22.80 -0.01 19.07
C ILE A 373 22.86 -1.40 19.71
N ALA A 374 22.28 -2.41 19.05
CA ALA A 374 22.34 -3.77 19.55
C ALA A 374 23.78 -4.28 19.70
N ARG A 375 24.64 -4.04 18.70
CA ARG A 375 26.05 -4.36 18.75
C ARG A 375 26.80 -3.58 19.85
N ALA A 376 26.48 -2.31 20.05
CA ALA A 376 27.09 -1.47 21.06
C ALA A 376 26.73 -1.89 22.48
N LEU A 377 25.55 -2.50 22.67
CA LEU A 377 25.07 -3.01 23.96
C LEU A 377 25.37 -4.50 24.16
N ASP A 378 25.95 -5.18 23.17
CA ASP A 378 26.11 -6.64 23.12
C ASP A 378 24.81 -7.41 23.33
N ARG A 379 23.68 -6.87 22.80
CA ARG A 379 22.36 -7.46 22.90
C ARG A 379 21.96 -8.13 21.59
N ASP A 380 21.07 -9.11 21.69
CA ASP A 380 20.46 -9.73 20.50
C ASP A 380 19.58 -8.71 19.76
N PHE A 381 19.51 -8.85 18.45
CA PHE A 381 18.75 -7.96 17.60
C PHE A 381 17.57 -8.66 16.96
N VAL A 382 16.37 -8.18 17.20
CA VAL A 382 15.15 -8.65 16.57
C VAL A 382 14.53 -7.53 15.76
N ARG A 383 14.02 -7.87 14.57
CA ARG A 383 13.31 -6.92 13.72
C ARG A 383 11.92 -7.46 13.40
N MET A 384 10.92 -6.63 13.62
CA MET A 384 9.53 -6.86 13.23
C MET A 384 9.07 -5.69 12.34
N SER A 385 8.57 -5.99 11.14
CA SER A 385 7.93 -4.99 10.30
C SER A 385 6.46 -4.86 10.69
N LEU A 386 6.03 -3.62 10.91
CA LEU A 386 4.64 -3.27 11.20
C LEU A 386 3.85 -2.92 9.93
N GLY A 387 4.56 -2.72 8.80
CA GLY A 387 3.92 -2.46 7.51
C GLY A 387 3.11 -3.66 7.04
N GLY A 388 1.80 -3.46 6.90
CA GLY A 388 0.87 -4.49 6.46
C GLY A 388 0.15 -5.25 7.57
N ILE A 389 0.47 -4.99 8.83
CA ILE A 389 -0.30 -5.50 9.97
C ILE A 389 -1.65 -4.80 10.02
N ARG A 390 -2.73 -5.59 10.09
CA ARG A 390 -4.12 -5.12 10.13
C ARG A 390 -4.90 -5.69 11.30
N ASP A 391 -4.44 -6.80 11.85
CA ASP A 391 -5.09 -7.54 12.93
C ASP A 391 -4.26 -7.44 14.22
N GLU A 392 -4.91 -7.12 15.34
CA GLU A 392 -4.32 -7.12 16.67
C GLU A 392 -3.72 -8.50 17.02
N ALA A 393 -4.33 -9.56 16.53
CA ALA A 393 -3.86 -10.93 16.75
C ALA A 393 -2.46 -11.21 16.18
N GLU A 394 -2.00 -10.45 15.17
CA GLU A 394 -0.61 -10.56 14.74
C GLU A 394 0.39 -10.10 15.81
N ILE A 395 -0.01 -9.19 16.70
CA ILE A 395 0.83 -8.68 17.79
C ILE A 395 0.68 -9.53 19.05
N ARG A 396 -0.57 -9.79 19.45
CA ARG A 396 -0.95 -10.50 20.69
C ARG A 396 -1.19 -12.00 20.54
N GLY A 397 -1.13 -12.56 19.32
CA GLY A 397 -1.45 -13.96 19.09
C GLY A 397 -2.94 -14.29 19.07
N HIS A 398 -3.25 -15.49 18.63
CA HIS A 398 -4.61 -16.03 18.62
C HIS A 398 -4.86 -16.90 19.84
N ARG A 399 -6.09 -16.91 20.35
CA ARG A 399 -6.46 -17.80 21.46
C ARG A 399 -6.22 -19.27 21.06
N ARG A 400 -5.60 -20.03 21.95
CA ARG A 400 -5.21 -21.44 21.74
C ARG A 400 -6.36 -22.38 21.34
N THR A 401 -7.60 -21.99 21.55
CA THR A 401 -8.79 -22.76 21.18
C THR A 401 -9.02 -22.84 19.66
N TYR A 402 -8.38 -22.00 18.86
CA TYR A 402 -8.51 -22.04 17.40
C TYR A 402 -7.50 -22.99 16.77
N ILE A 403 -7.92 -23.73 15.74
CA ILE A 403 -7.03 -24.60 14.97
C ILE A 403 -5.98 -23.74 14.26
N GLY A 404 -4.70 -24.05 14.45
CA GLY A 404 -3.60 -23.27 13.87
C GLY A 404 -3.24 -22.01 14.64
N ALA A 405 -3.74 -21.84 15.88
CA ALA A 405 -3.35 -20.71 16.73
C ALA A 405 -1.85 -20.68 16.97
N MET A 406 -1.29 -19.48 16.93
CA MET A 406 0.15 -19.24 17.19
C MET A 406 0.30 -18.00 18.10
N PRO A 407 1.40 -17.92 18.86
CA PRO A 407 1.74 -16.69 19.57
C PRO A 407 1.92 -15.51 18.61
N GLY A 408 1.74 -14.32 19.15
CA GLY A 408 1.96 -13.08 18.44
C GLY A 408 3.42 -12.87 18.02
N ARG A 409 3.63 -11.94 17.13
CA ARG A 409 4.96 -11.64 16.59
C ARG A 409 5.94 -11.11 17.65
N ILE A 410 5.44 -10.47 18.72
CA ILE A 410 6.28 -10.02 19.83
C ILE A 410 6.88 -11.23 20.54
N ILE A 411 6.08 -12.18 20.98
CA ILE A 411 6.53 -13.40 21.65
C ILE A 411 7.40 -14.25 20.72
N SER A 412 7.01 -14.37 19.46
CA SER A 412 7.83 -15.05 18.45
C SER A 412 9.19 -14.37 18.24
N GLY A 413 9.25 -13.05 18.36
CA GLY A 413 10.48 -12.27 18.35
C GLY A 413 11.36 -12.54 19.57
N MET A 414 10.76 -12.61 20.77
CA MET A 414 11.47 -12.93 22.01
C MET A 414 12.08 -14.35 21.98
N LYS A 415 11.35 -15.34 21.48
CA LYS A 415 11.88 -16.69 21.23
C LYS A 415 13.11 -16.65 20.31
N LYS A 416 13.05 -15.83 19.24
CA LYS A 416 14.13 -15.69 18.26
C LYS A 416 15.37 -15.01 18.83
N ALA A 417 15.17 -14.09 19.78
CA ALA A 417 16.23 -13.41 20.50
C ALA A 417 17.01 -14.40 21.40
N GLY A 418 16.33 -15.27 22.10
CA GLY A 418 16.93 -16.16 23.08
C GLY A 418 17.37 -15.48 24.38
N SER A 419 17.12 -14.15 24.50
CA SER A 419 17.36 -13.36 25.71
C SER A 419 16.16 -12.46 26.00
N ASN A 420 15.94 -12.10 27.28
CA ASN A 420 14.80 -11.27 27.68
C ASN A 420 15.08 -9.77 27.52
N ASN A 421 16.32 -9.39 27.18
CA ASN A 421 16.76 -8.00 27.02
C ASN A 421 17.28 -7.66 25.63
N PRO A 422 16.65 -8.11 24.52
CA PRO A 422 17.11 -7.80 23.17
C PRO A 422 16.86 -6.31 22.81
N VAL A 423 17.49 -5.87 21.74
CA VAL A 423 17.07 -4.67 20.99
C VAL A 423 15.99 -5.11 20.00
N PHE A 424 14.78 -4.63 20.20
CA PHE A 424 13.62 -4.99 19.39
C PHE A 424 13.23 -3.83 18.47
N LEU A 425 13.48 -3.98 17.19
CA LEU A 425 13.15 -2.99 16.19
C LEU A 425 11.74 -3.20 15.63
N LEU A 426 10.86 -2.23 15.85
CA LEU A 426 9.55 -2.13 15.23
C LEU A 426 9.65 -1.19 14.02
N ASP A 427 9.71 -1.78 12.84
CA ASP A 427 10.00 -1.06 11.59
C ASP A 427 8.70 -0.62 10.88
N GLU A 428 8.69 0.60 10.32
CA GLU A 428 7.58 1.19 9.57
C GLU A 428 6.29 1.39 10.39
N ILE A 429 6.38 1.96 11.60
CA ILE A 429 5.23 2.20 12.49
C ILE A 429 4.20 3.19 11.88
N ASP A 430 4.63 4.06 10.98
CA ASP A 430 3.77 5.00 10.25
C ASP A 430 2.85 4.33 9.19
N LYS A 431 3.01 3.03 8.98
CA LYS A 431 2.18 2.23 8.07
C LYS A 431 1.15 1.35 8.79
N LEU A 432 0.97 1.55 10.08
CA LEU A 432 -0.12 0.91 10.83
C LEU A 432 -1.45 1.47 10.36
N ASN A 433 -2.33 0.61 9.91
CA ASN A 433 -3.69 0.96 9.55
C ASN A 433 -4.65 0.32 10.54
N SER A 434 -5.59 1.10 11.06
CA SER A 434 -6.75 0.57 11.79
C SER A 434 -7.84 0.21 10.78
N ASP A 435 -8.22 -1.06 10.72
CA ASP A 435 -9.35 -1.56 9.92
C ASP A 435 -10.45 -2.09 10.87
N PHE A 436 -11.62 -2.40 10.33
CA PHE A 436 -12.77 -2.99 11.04
C PHE A 436 -12.46 -4.30 11.80
N ARG A 437 -11.27 -4.88 11.66
CA ARG A 437 -10.86 -6.17 12.22
C ARG A 437 -10.01 -6.08 13.49
N GLY A 438 -9.70 -4.90 13.98
CA GLY A 438 -8.91 -4.68 15.19
C GLY A 438 -8.10 -3.40 15.16
N ASP A 439 -7.55 -3.04 16.33
CA ASP A 439 -6.68 -1.88 16.49
C ASP A 439 -5.25 -2.33 16.89
N PRO A 440 -4.37 -2.59 15.91
CA PRO A 440 -2.97 -2.93 16.21
C PRO A 440 -2.23 -1.84 17.00
N ALA A 441 -2.66 -0.57 16.90
CA ALA A 441 -2.05 0.52 17.64
C ALA A 441 -2.31 0.38 19.14
N SER A 442 -3.52 -0.03 19.56
CA SER A 442 -3.85 -0.32 20.95
C SER A 442 -3.03 -1.48 21.52
N ALA A 443 -2.82 -2.55 20.74
CA ALA A 443 -1.95 -3.65 21.16
C ALA A 443 -0.49 -3.20 21.35
N LEU A 444 0.01 -2.33 20.46
CA LEU A 444 1.35 -1.76 20.59
C LEU A 444 1.48 -0.79 21.77
N LEU A 445 0.42 -0.09 22.15
CA LEU A 445 0.46 0.75 23.35
C LEU A 445 0.79 -0.05 24.60
N GLU A 446 0.22 -1.25 24.76
CA GLU A 446 0.54 -2.13 25.90
C GLU A 446 1.98 -2.65 25.84
N VAL A 447 2.47 -3.03 24.65
CA VAL A 447 3.86 -3.48 24.46
C VAL A 447 4.86 -2.37 24.76
N LEU A 448 4.53 -1.15 24.37
CA LEU A 448 5.43 0.00 24.43
C LEU A 448 5.28 0.85 25.69
N ASP A 449 4.22 0.66 26.47
CA ASP A 449 4.03 1.37 27.73
C ASP A 449 4.89 0.76 28.84
N PRO A 450 5.89 1.47 29.38
CA PRO A 450 6.74 0.93 30.44
C PRO A 450 6.01 0.61 31.75
N GLU A 451 4.75 1.05 31.91
CA GLU A 451 3.94 0.71 33.08
C GLU A 451 3.17 -0.60 32.92
N GLN A 452 2.87 -0.97 31.68
CA GLN A 452 2.06 -2.13 31.32
C GLN A 452 2.89 -3.29 30.77
N ASN A 453 4.01 -3.02 30.07
CA ASN A 453 4.77 -4.02 29.32
C ASN A 453 5.45 -5.11 30.16
N LYS A 454 5.58 -4.90 31.48
CA LYS A 454 6.08 -5.95 32.40
C LYS A 454 5.09 -7.10 32.56
N ASP A 455 3.81 -6.83 32.37
CA ASP A 455 2.71 -7.79 32.53
C ASP A 455 2.04 -8.04 31.15
N PHE A 456 2.80 -8.02 30.06
CA PHE A 456 2.27 -8.24 28.71
C PHE A 456 1.71 -9.65 28.56
N VAL A 457 0.46 -9.78 28.13
CA VAL A 457 -0.21 -11.07 27.95
C VAL A 457 -0.46 -11.33 26.47
N ASP A 458 0.18 -12.38 25.97
CA ASP A 458 -0.13 -12.93 24.65
C ASP A 458 -1.33 -13.89 24.74
N ASN A 459 -2.27 -13.78 23.81
CA ASN A 459 -3.51 -14.57 23.82
C ASN A 459 -3.30 -16.08 23.67
N TYR A 460 -2.19 -16.50 23.05
CA TYR A 460 -1.84 -17.91 22.91
C TYR A 460 -1.23 -18.45 24.19
N LEU A 461 -0.30 -17.69 24.79
CA LEU A 461 0.37 -18.11 26.03
C LEU A 461 -0.54 -18.02 27.23
N ASP A 462 -1.38 -16.97 27.29
CA ASP A 462 -2.25 -16.67 28.43
C ASP A 462 -1.45 -16.65 29.76
N LEU A 463 -0.26 -16.03 29.70
CA LEU A 463 0.69 -15.84 30.78
C LEU A 463 1.34 -14.47 30.65
N PRO A 464 1.60 -13.77 31.75
CA PRO A 464 2.31 -12.49 31.72
C PRO A 464 3.79 -12.73 31.34
N PHE A 465 4.27 -11.98 30.34
CA PHE A 465 5.65 -11.98 29.89
C PHE A 465 6.25 -10.59 30.11
N ASP A 466 7.37 -10.53 30.83
CA ASP A 466 8.04 -9.26 31.16
C ASP A 466 8.84 -8.73 29.97
N LEU A 467 8.36 -7.65 29.33
CA LEU A 467 9.01 -6.93 28.24
C LEU A 467 9.78 -5.68 28.76
N SER A 468 9.84 -5.43 30.07
CA SER A 468 10.44 -4.21 30.64
C SER A 468 11.95 -4.07 30.38
N GLN A 469 12.63 -5.19 30.14
CA GLN A 469 14.07 -5.22 29.83
C GLN A 469 14.36 -5.08 28.33
N VAL A 470 13.35 -5.18 27.49
CA VAL A 470 13.50 -5.06 26.04
C VAL A 470 13.80 -3.60 25.66
N PHE A 471 14.79 -3.41 24.81
CA PHE A 471 15.11 -2.09 24.29
C PHE A 471 14.34 -1.89 22.97
N PHE A 472 13.17 -1.25 23.05
CA PHE A 472 12.36 -0.97 21.88
C PHE A 472 12.91 0.23 21.08
N VAL A 473 13.07 0.01 19.79
CA VAL A 473 13.40 1.04 18.80
C VAL A 473 12.33 1.00 17.73
N THR A 474 11.86 2.16 17.31
CA THR A 474 10.86 2.26 16.25
C THR A 474 11.40 3.05 15.06
N THR A 475 10.91 2.77 13.86
CA THR A 475 11.24 3.56 12.65
C THR A 475 9.99 4.00 11.92
N ALA A 476 10.05 5.17 11.32
CA ALA A 476 9.00 5.72 10.48
C ALA A 476 9.60 6.49 9.29
N ASN A 477 8.84 6.63 8.22
CA ASN A 477 9.19 7.54 7.13
C ASN A 477 8.53 8.91 7.30
N SER A 478 7.41 8.97 8.01
CA SER A 478 6.66 10.18 8.32
C SER A 478 6.18 10.17 9.78
N LEU A 479 5.71 11.32 10.26
CA LEU A 479 5.10 11.45 11.60
C LEU A 479 3.59 11.15 11.59
N ASN A 480 3.09 10.49 10.56
CA ASN A 480 1.71 10.03 10.53
C ASN A 480 1.54 8.78 11.40
N ILE A 481 1.64 8.98 12.70
CA ILE A 481 1.58 7.96 13.75
C ILE A 481 0.46 8.36 14.71
N PRO A 482 -0.31 7.42 15.26
CA PRO A 482 -1.31 7.73 16.28
C PRO A 482 -0.71 8.54 17.43
N PRO A 483 -1.34 9.67 17.83
CA PRO A 483 -0.77 10.57 18.84
C PRO A 483 -0.42 9.86 20.16
N ALA A 484 -1.24 8.92 20.60
CA ALA A 484 -1.01 8.16 21.83
C ALA A 484 0.28 7.33 21.81
N LEU A 485 0.70 6.83 20.65
CA LEU A 485 2.00 6.17 20.47
C LEU A 485 3.13 7.18 20.42
N LEU A 486 2.92 8.29 19.69
CA LEU A 486 3.94 9.32 19.48
C LEU A 486 4.36 9.98 20.81
N ASP A 487 3.41 10.20 21.74
CA ASP A 487 3.67 10.79 23.06
C ASP A 487 4.61 9.95 23.93
N ARG A 488 4.77 8.67 23.64
CA ARG A 488 5.68 7.74 24.35
C ARG A 488 7.05 7.63 23.71
N MET A 489 7.26 8.32 22.59
CA MET A 489 8.46 8.17 21.77
C MET A 489 9.31 9.42 21.77
N GLU A 490 10.60 9.23 21.88
CA GLU A 490 11.57 10.28 21.62
C GLU A 490 11.91 10.30 20.12
N VAL A 491 11.50 11.38 19.44
CA VAL A 491 11.65 11.52 18.00
C VAL A 491 13.04 11.98 17.64
N ILE A 492 13.79 11.14 16.95
CA ILE A 492 15.11 11.46 16.38
C ILE A 492 14.95 11.53 14.85
N ARG A 493 15.12 12.74 14.30
CA ARG A 493 14.99 12.98 12.86
C ARG A 493 16.27 12.67 12.12
N LEU A 494 16.22 11.78 11.14
CA LEU A 494 17.30 11.50 10.21
C LEU A 494 17.03 12.27 8.92
N ALA A 495 17.84 13.25 8.62
CA ALA A 495 17.80 13.95 7.35
C ALA A 495 18.47 13.13 6.23
N GLY A 496 18.27 13.56 4.99
CA GLY A 496 18.97 13.01 3.84
C GLY A 496 20.48 13.33 3.86
N TYR A 497 21.22 12.59 3.06
CA TYR A 497 22.68 12.78 2.91
C TYR A 497 23.01 13.76 1.79
N THR A 498 24.10 14.52 1.96
CA THR A 498 24.75 15.27 0.88
C THR A 498 25.40 14.32 -0.13
N ASN A 499 25.72 14.80 -1.33
CA ASN A 499 26.44 13.98 -2.31
C ASN A 499 27.83 13.56 -1.80
N ASP A 500 28.51 14.43 -1.06
CA ASP A 500 29.80 14.14 -0.46
C ASP A 500 29.68 13.06 0.64
N GLU A 501 28.64 13.14 1.49
CA GLU A 501 28.35 12.09 2.48
C GLU A 501 27.99 10.76 1.79
N LYS A 502 27.15 10.78 0.75
CA LYS A 502 26.82 9.58 -0.03
C LYS A 502 28.05 8.93 -0.64
N GLN A 503 28.97 9.73 -1.17
CA GLN A 503 30.22 9.23 -1.70
C GLN A 503 31.06 8.54 -0.61
N LYS A 504 31.21 9.16 0.55
CA LYS A 504 31.95 8.57 1.70
C LYS A 504 31.28 7.30 2.22
N ILE A 505 29.94 7.28 2.30
CA ILE A 505 29.16 6.10 2.68
C ILE A 505 29.38 4.97 1.65
N ALA A 506 29.35 5.29 0.36
CA ALA A 506 29.59 4.32 -0.68
C ALA A 506 30.98 3.72 -0.61
N GLU A 507 32.04 4.55 -0.50
CA GLU A 507 33.43 4.12 -0.41
C GLU A 507 33.70 3.25 0.83
N LYS A 508 33.21 3.68 1.99
CA LYS A 508 33.52 3.01 3.27
C LYS A 508 32.70 1.74 3.49
N TYR A 509 31.42 1.75 3.11
CA TYR A 509 30.48 0.71 3.51
C TYR A 509 29.82 -0.03 2.34
N LEU A 510 29.18 0.70 1.38
CA LEU A 510 28.34 0.04 0.39
C LEU A 510 29.13 -0.81 -0.59
N VAL A 511 30.26 -0.31 -1.10
CA VAL A 511 31.12 -1.05 -2.04
C VAL A 511 31.62 -2.33 -1.38
N LYS A 512 32.15 -2.26 -0.16
CA LYS A 512 32.64 -3.43 0.57
C LYS A 512 31.54 -4.47 0.80
N LYS A 513 30.37 -4.01 1.25
CA LYS A 513 29.20 -4.85 1.49
C LYS A 513 28.75 -5.55 0.21
N GLN A 514 28.66 -4.80 -0.89
CA GLN A 514 28.19 -5.35 -2.16
C GLN A 514 29.24 -6.26 -2.83
N MET A 515 30.53 -5.98 -2.63
CA MET A 515 31.59 -6.91 -3.05
C MET A 515 31.46 -8.26 -2.35
N ALA A 516 31.30 -8.26 -1.03
CA ALA A 516 31.11 -9.48 -0.25
C ALA A 516 29.87 -10.26 -0.70
N ASN A 517 28.73 -9.55 -0.90
CA ASN A 517 27.48 -10.18 -1.31
C ASN A 517 27.53 -10.81 -2.72
N ASN A 518 28.37 -10.29 -3.61
CA ASN A 518 28.49 -10.76 -4.99
C ASN A 518 29.75 -11.63 -5.23
N GLY A 519 30.46 -12.06 -4.17
CA GLY A 519 31.62 -12.93 -4.29
C GLY A 519 32.85 -12.30 -4.94
N VAL A 520 32.94 -10.98 -4.91
CA VAL A 520 34.03 -10.19 -5.51
C VAL A 520 34.89 -9.60 -4.38
N ASN A 521 36.19 -9.49 -4.61
CA ASN A 521 37.14 -9.03 -3.61
C ASN A 521 38.04 -7.89 -4.14
N THR A 522 38.86 -7.31 -3.27
CA THR A 522 39.74 -6.19 -3.61
C THR A 522 40.90 -6.56 -4.54
N THR A 523 41.20 -7.84 -4.72
CA THR A 523 42.24 -8.29 -5.64
C THR A 523 41.77 -8.24 -7.09
N ASN A 524 40.49 -8.53 -7.34
CA ASN A 524 39.91 -8.62 -8.70
C ASN A 524 38.99 -7.46 -9.08
N PHE A 525 38.60 -6.61 -8.12
CA PHE A 525 37.68 -5.49 -8.37
C PHE A 525 38.12 -4.20 -7.68
N ASN A 526 37.85 -3.07 -8.33
CA ASN A 526 37.95 -1.73 -7.78
C ASN A 526 36.94 -0.80 -8.46
N ILE A 527 36.47 0.21 -7.77
CA ILE A 527 35.66 1.28 -8.33
C ILE A 527 36.28 2.64 -7.93
N THR A 528 36.45 3.51 -8.91
CA THR A 528 37.06 4.81 -8.67
C THR A 528 36.09 5.77 -7.95
N PRO A 529 36.60 6.72 -7.13
CA PRO A 529 35.74 7.74 -6.52
C PRO A 529 34.94 8.54 -7.56
N GLY A 530 35.54 8.82 -8.74
CA GLY A 530 34.84 9.49 -9.84
C GLY A 530 33.68 8.67 -10.40
N ALA A 531 33.82 7.35 -10.48
CA ALA A 531 32.73 6.47 -10.90
C ALA A 531 31.58 6.44 -9.87
N ILE A 532 31.89 6.45 -8.58
CA ILE A 532 30.87 6.55 -7.52
C ILE A 532 30.14 7.89 -7.61
N LYS A 533 30.86 8.99 -7.82
CA LYS A 533 30.29 10.32 -8.01
C LYS A 533 29.36 10.36 -9.24
N GLU A 534 29.79 9.78 -10.36
CA GLU A 534 28.97 9.64 -11.58
C GLU A 534 27.64 8.90 -11.28
N ILE A 535 27.69 7.81 -10.51
CA ILE A 535 26.50 7.07 -10.11
C ILE A 535 25.57 7.94 -9.25
N ILE A 536 26.11 8.67 -8.28
CA ILE A 536 25.35 9.53 -7.39
C ILE A 536 24.64 10.63 -8.17
N GLU A 537 25.32 11.29 -9.08
CA GLU A 537 24.84 12.49 -9.77
C GLU A 537 23.86 12.16 -10.92
N TYR A 538 24.09 11.07 -11.64
CA TYR A 538 23.38 10.80 -12.89
C TYR A 538 22.52 9.54 -12.90
N TYR A 539 22.64 8.66 -11.91
CA TYR A 539 21.88 7.41 -11.86
C TYR A 539 20.99 7.29 -10.63
N THR A 540 21.14 8.20 -9.65
CA THR A 540 20.32 8.19 -8.43
C THR A 540 19.71 9.56 -8.15
N ARG A 541 18.44 9.58 -7.66
CA ARG A 541 17.75 10.79 -7.21
C ARG A 541 16.97 10.45 -5.96
N GLU A 542 17.64 10.42 -4.81
CA GLU A 542 17.09 10.04 -3.52
C GLU A 542 17.77 10.80 -2.37
N SER A 543 17.09 10.89 -1.22
CA SER A 543 17.66 11.47 0.00
C SER A 543 18.65 10.54 0.70
N GLY A 544 18.37 9.24 0.67
CA GLY A 544 19.21 8.20 1.27
C GLY A 544 20.22 7.60 0.30
N VAL A 545 20.58 6.35 0.53
CA VAL A 545 21.56 5.60 -0.27
C VAL A 545 21.04 4.25 -0.77
N ARG A 546 19.71 4.02 -0.75
CA ARG A 546 19.14 2.73 -1.11
C ARG A 546 19.26 2.41 -2.61
N ASN A 547 18.96 3.39 -3.47
CA ASN A 547 19.13 3.21 -4.90
C ASN A 547 20.61 3.26 -5.29
N LEU A 548 21.42 4.08 -4.62
CA LEU A 548 22.87 4.09 -4.78
C LEU A 548 23.46 2.69 -4.52
N GLU A 549 23.06 2.04 -3.43
CA GLU A 549 23.45 0.66 -3.12
C GLU A 549 23.06 -0.31 -4.23
N ARG A 550 21.84 -0.16 -4.80
CA ARG A 550 21.35 -0.99 -5.92
C ARG A 550 22.15 -0.79 -7.20
N GLU A 551 22.47 0.45 -7.55
CA GLU A 551 23.27 0.74 -8.75
C GLU A 551 24.71 0.27 -8.59
N ILE A 552 25.33 0.46 -7.42
CA ILE A 552 26.64 -0.11 -7.09
C ILE A 552 26.62 -1.63 -7.20
N SER A 553 25.59 -2.29 -6.64
CA SER A 553 25.43 -3.75 -6.75
C SER A 553 25.29 -4.18 -8.22
N SER A 554 24.58 -3.40 -9.05
CA SER A 554 24.42 -3.70 -10.49
C SER A 554 25.76 -3.60 -11.22
N VAL A 555 26.56 -2.59 -10.92
CA VAL A 555 27.92 -2.43 -11.48
C VAL A 555 28.81 -3.61 -11.07
N ILE A 556 28.79 -3.98 -9.78
CA ILE A 556 29.60 -5.08 -9.25
C ILE A 556 29.18 -6.41 -9.89
N ARG A 557 27.87 -6.67 -10.09
CA ARG A 557 27.40 -7.88 -10.77
C ARG A 557 27.89 -7.97 -12.21
N LYS A 558 27.88 -6.86 -12.94
CA LYS A 558 28.41 -6.83 -14.31
C LYS A 558 29.93 -7.02 -14.37
N ALA A 559 30.64 -6.49 -13.37
CA ALA A 559 32.05 -6.76 -13.21
C ALA A 559 32.31 -8.24 -12.85
N ALA A 560 31.47 -8.83 -11.99
CA ALA A 560 31.54 -10.24 -11.62
C ALA A 560 31.38 -11.18 -12.84
N VAL A 561 30.54 -10.82 -13.81
CA VAL A 561 30.42 -11.58 -15.09
C VAL A 561 31.76 -11.59 -15.82
N LYS A 562 32.39 -10.44 -16.04
CA LYS A 562 33.70 -10.34 -16.70
C LYS A 562 34.77 -11.16 -15.99
N ILE A 563 34.79 -11.09 -14.66
CA ILE A 563 35.73 -11.86 -13.82
C ILE A 563 35.48 -13.38 -13.97
N ALA A 564 34.19 -13.80 -14.00
CA ALA A 564 33.80 -15.20 -14.16
C ALA A 564 34.10 -15.74 -15.57
N GLU A 565 34.04 -14.89 -16.60
CA GLU A 565 34.43 -15.20 -17.98
C GLU A 565 35.95 -15.33 -18.17
N GLY A 566 36.73 -15.08 -17.12
CA GLY A 566 38.17 -15.35 -17.11
C GLY A 566 39.06 -14.11 -17.31
N GLU A 567 38.54 -12.91 -17.11
CA GLU A 567 39.34 -11.70 -17.12
C GLU A 567 40.40 -11.77 -15.98
N LYS A 568 41.68 -11.85 -16.38
CA LYS A 568 42.81 -12.00 -15.44
C LYS A 568 43.23 -10.69 -14.79
N GLU A 569 42.89 -9.57 -15.42
CA GLU A 569 43.21 -8.25 -14.92
C GLU A 569 42.14 -7.77 -13.92
N LYS A 570 42.60 -6.96 -12.97
CA LYS A 570 41.69 -6.32 -11.99
C LYS A 570 40.72 -5.39 -12.70
N VAL A 571 39.42 -5.67 -12.61
CA VAL A 571 38.36 -4.81 -13.17
C VAL A 571 38.29 -3.53 -12.35
N SER A 572 38.79 -2.42 -12.94
CA SER A 572 38.77 -1.09 -12.30
C SER A 572 37.70 -0.22 -12.99
N VAL A 573 36.57 -0.05 -12.33
CA VAL A 573 35.43 0.69 -12.90
C VAL A 573 35.70 2.19 -12.89
N THR A 574 35.75 2.77 -14.09
CA THR A 574 35.89 4.21 -14.35
C THR A 574 34.54 4.84 -14.74
N ILE A 575 34.50 6.16 -14.89
CA ILE A 575 33.30 6.90 -15.32
C ILE A 575 32.72 6.35 -16.63
N ASN A 576 33.56 6.10 -17.62
CA ASN A 576 33.11 5.58 -18.92
C ASN A 576 32.49 4.18 -18.79
N MET A 577 33.10 3.32 -17.98
CA MET A 577 32.58 1.98 -17.71
C MET A 577 31.24 2.02 -16.97
N VAL A 578 30.99 3.02 -16.13
CA VAL A 578 29.65 3.19 -15.50
C VAL A 578 28.59 3.39 -16.57
N GLN A 579 28.85 4.22 -17.59
CA GLN A 579 27.90 4.46 -18.68
C GLN A 579 27.70 3.22 -19.55
N GLU A 580 28.75 2.45 -19.81
CA GLU A 580 28.63 1.16 -20.50
C GLU A 580 27.80 0.15 -19.69
N MET A 581 28.01 0.10 -18.37
CA MET A 581 27.36 -0.86 -17.49
C MET A 581 25.92 -0.47 -17.14
N LEU A 582 25.63 0.80 -16.85
CA LEU A 582 24.30 1.25 -16.41
C LEU A 582 23.44 1.85 -17.55
N GLY A 583 24.04 2.05 -18.74
CA GLY A 583 23.38 2.70 -19.87
C GLY A 583 23.50 4.22 -19.82
N PRO A 584 22.74 4.95 -20.65
CA PRO A 584 22.79 6.40 -20.69
C PRO A 584 22.39 7.00 -19.35
N ARG A 585 22.92 8.20 -19.06
CA ARG A 585 22.58 8.96 -17.86
C ARG A 585 21.06 9.12 -17.74
N ARG A 586 20.51 8.75 -16.60
CA ARG A 586 19.06 8.77 -16.35
C ARG A 586 18.58 10.14 -15.87
N PHE A 587 19.44 10.86 -15.17
CA PHE A 587 19.16 12.18 -14.65
C PHE A 587 20.14 13.18 -15.22
N THR A 588 19.65 14.34 -15.57
CA THR A 588 20.44 15.53 -15.82
C THR A 588 20.57 16.29 -14.50
N ILE A 589 21.73 16.88 -14.26
CA ILE A 589 21.83 17.87 -13.19
C ILE A 589 20.89 19.01 -13.59
N ASP A 590 19.98 19.40 -12.69
CA ASP A 590 19.17 20.59 -12.88
C ASP A 590 20.13 21.79 -12.88
N GLU A 591 20.70 22.10 -14.06
CA GLU A 591 21.59 23.23 -14.18
C GLU A 591 20.79 24.53 -14.20
N LEU A 592 21.27 25.52 -13.49
CA LEU A 592 20.80 26.88 -13.62
C LEU A 592 20.79 27.29 -15.11
N GLY A 593 19.74 27.91 -15.56
CA GLY A 593 19.66 28.45 -16.91
C GLY A 593 20.93 29.22 -17.29
N LYS A 594 21.35 29.16 -18.57
CA LYS A 594 22.62 29.80 -19.01
C LYS A 594 22.62 31.31 -18.88
N LYS A 595 21.45 31.96 -18.77
CA LYS A 595 21.27 33.42 -18.67
C LYS A 595 20.17 33.77 -17.70
N ASP A 596 20.22 34.98 -17.16
CA ASP A 596 19.12 35.58 -16.42
C ASP A 596 17.91 35.72 -17.33
N GLN A 597 16.73 35.38 -16.82
CA GLN A 597 15.49 35.33 -17.64
C GLN A 597 14.39 36.15 -16.96
N ILE A 598 13.53 36.73 -17.78
CA ILE A 598 12.33 37.43 -17.30
C ILE A 598 11.27 36.40 -16.96
N GLY A 599 10.65 36.55 -15.79
CA GLY A 599 9.55 35.70 -15.37
C GLY A 599 9.94 34.28 -14.92
N VAL A 600 11.23 33.93 -14.94
CA VAL A 600 11.70 32.57 -14.56
C VAL A 600 12.45 32.62 -13.23
N THR A 601 11.98 31.87 -12.25
CA THR A 601 12.53 31.85 -10.89
C THR A 601 12.82 30.44 -10.41
N ASN A 602 13.84 30.30 -9.55
CA ASN A 602 14.22 29.02 -8.97
C ASN A 602 13.69 28.92 -7.53
N GLY A 603 12.64 28.14 -7.35
CA GLY A 603 12.11 27.78 -6.05
C GLY A 603 12.69 26.50 -5.50
N LEU A 604 12.49 26.29 -4.22
CA LEU A 604 12.92 25.11 -3.49
C LEU A 604 11.71 24.43 -2.85
N ALA A 605 11.54 23.15 -3.13
CA ALA A 605 10.49 22.33 -2.56
C ALA A 605 11.08 21.11 -1.83
N TRP A 606 10.26 20.51 -0.99
CA TRP A 606 10.58 19.28 -0.29
C TRP A 606 9.57 18.19 -0.66
N THR A 607 10.05 16.98 -0.84
CA THR A 607 9.25 15.78 -1.15
C THR A 607 9.69 14.61 -0.27
N SER A 608 8.94 13.52 -0.26
CA SER A 608 9.33 12.29 0.44
C SER A 608 10.66 11.69 0.00
N VAL A 609 11.15 12.06 -1.19
CA VAL A 609 12.46 11.64 -1.71
C VAL A 609 13.56 12.69 -1.52
N GLY A 610 13.27 13.83 -0.87
CA GLY A 610 14.19 14.90 -0.52
C GLY A 610 13.85 16.25 -1.11
N GLY A 611 14.81 17.18 -0.99
CA GLY A 611 14.70 18.51 -1.57
C GLY A 611 14.80 18.46 -3.10
N VAL A 612 13.93 19.19 -3.76
CA VAL A 612 13.89 19.35 -5.22
C VAL A 612 13.86 20.83 -5.58
N THR A 613 14.39 21.16 -6.73
CA THR A 613 14.25 22.48 -7.33
C THR A 613 12.90 22.60 -8.02
N LEU A 614 12.31 23.77 -7.97
CA LEU A 614 11.04 24.08 -8.57
C LEU A 614 11.19 25.34 -9.44
N GLN A 615 11.27 25.15 -10.74
CA GLN A 615 11.24 26.28 -11.66
C GLN A 615 9.82 26.82 -11.76
N VAL A 616 9.68 28.13 -11.61
CA VAL A 616 8.40 28.83 -11.75
C VAL A 616 8.54 29.83 -12.89
N GLU A 617 7.66 29.73 -13.86
CA GLU A 617 7.63 30.58 -15.05
C GLU A 617 6.39 31.44 -15.04
N ALA A 618 6.52 32.74 -15.28
CA ALA A 618 5.40 33.63 -15.46
C ALA A 618 5.57 34.45 -16.74
N ILE A 619 4.51 34.61 -17.48
CA ILE A 619 4.42 35.51 -18.61
C ILE A 619 3.29 36.50 -18.39
N ALA A 620 3.49 37.74 -18.84
CA ALA A 620 2.50 38.80 -18.81
C ALA A 620 2.19 39.19 -20.26
N THR A 621 0.91 39.10 -20.63
CA THR A 621 0.43 39.40 -21.98
C THR A 621 -0.71 40.41 -21.94
N PRO A 622 -0.93 41.26 -22.97
CA PRO A 622 -2.11 42.09 -23.05
C PRO A 622 -3.40 41.25 -22.93
N GLY A 623 -4.34 41.65 -22.08
CA GLY A 623 -5.53 40.87 -21.81
C GLY A 623 -6.55 41.58 -20.95
N THR A 624 -7.28 40.85 -20.15
CA THR A 624 -8.42 41.33 -19.33
C THR A 624 -8.18 41.23 -17.82
N GLY A 625 -6.96 40.90 -17.39
CA GLY A 625 -6.59 40.71 -15.97
C GLY A 625 -6.78 39.31 -15.50
N LYS A 626 -6.82 38.32 -16.39
CA LYS A 626 -7.00 36.92 -16.04
C LYS A 626 -5.71 36.33 -15.49
N LEU A 627 -5.79 35.59 -14.37
CA LEU A 627 -4.71 34.74 -13.85
C LEU A 627 -4.96 33.29 -14.31
N THR A 628 -4.05 32.76 -15.12
CA THR A 628 -4.07 31.38 -15.57
C THR A 628 -2.96 30.63 -14.87
N LEU A 629 -3.28 29.46 -14.29
CA LEU A 629 -2.35 28.63 -13.53
C LEU A 629 -2.27 27.25 -14.18
N THR A 630 -1.06 26.77 -14.49
CA THR A 630 -0.82 25.47 -15.09
C THR A 630 0.34 24.74 -14.41
N GLY A 631 0.42 23.39 -14.53
CA GLY A 631 1.47 22.57 -13.94
C GLY A 631 1.00 21.68 -12.78
N LYS A 632 -0.30 21.32 -12.72
CA LYS A 632 -0.94 20.51 -11.66
C LYS A 632 -0.68 21.08 -10.25
N LEU A 633 -0.96 22.38 -10.11
CA LEU A 633 -0.86 23.05 -8.82
C LEU A 633 -2.02 22.65 -7.92
N GLY A 634 -1.73 22.28 -6.67
CA GLY A 634 -2.71 22.09 -5.61
C GLY A 634 -3.33 23.39 -5.14
N ASP A 635 -4.31 23.31 -4.28
CA ASP A 635 -5.11 24.47 -3.88
C ASP A 635 -4.31 25.48 -3.07
N VAL A 636 -3.40 25.02 -2.21
CA VAL A 636 -2.51 25.91 -1.42
C VAL A 636 -1.58 26.73 -2.33
N MET A 637 -1.05 26.14 -3.39
CA MET A 637 -0.23 26.89 -4.36
C MET A 637 -1.06 27.89 -5.18
N LYS A 638 -2.31 27.57 -5.52
CA LYS A 638 -3.24 28.51 -6.19
C LYS A 638 -3.55 29.69 -5.29
N GLU A 639 -3.79 29.46 -4.01
CA GLU A 639 -3.99 30.53 -3.01
C GLU A 639 -2.73 31.40 -2.87
N SER A 640 -1.55 30.81 -2.85
CA SER A 640 -0.26 31.53 -2.81
C SER A 640 -0.09 32.43 -4.04
N ALA A 641 -0.48 31.96 -5.22
CA ALA A 641 -0.44 32.76 -6.44
C ALA A 641 -1.43 33.96 -6.37
N ALA A 642 -2.64 33.73 -5.87
CA ALA A 642 -3.64 34.79 -5.67
C ALA A 642 -3.18 35.84 -4.64
N ALA A 643 -2.53 35.36 -3.54
CA ALA A 643 -1.94 36.24 -2.53
C ALA A 643 -0.81 37.11 -3.11
N ALA A 644 0.05 36.52 -3.94
CA ALA A 644 1.15 37.23 -4.61
C ALA A 644 0.62 38.31 -5.55
N VAL A 645 -0.36 37.99 -6.40
CA VAL A 645 -1.01 38.99 -7.28
C VAL A 645 -1.67 40.10 -6.48
N SER A 646 -2.36 39.79 -5.40
CA SER A 646 -3.02 40.78 -4.52
C SER A 646 -2.01 41.71 -3.87
N TYR A 647 -0.87 41.20 -3.41
CA TYR A 647 0.22 42.00 -2.85
C TYR A 647 0.83 42.95 -3.90
N ILE A 648 1.15 42.41 -5.09
CA ILE A 648 1.70 43.19 -6.20
C ILE A 648 0.73 44.29 -6.61
N ARG A 649 -0.58 43.97 -6.71
CA ARG A 649 -1.62 44.96 -7.04
C ARG A 649 -1.70 46.08 -6.03
N LYS A 650 -1.68 45.77 -4.73
CA LYS A 650 -1.70 46.77 -3.65
C LYS A 650 -0.50 47.70 -3.71
N ASN A 651 0.65 47.19 -4.11
CA ASN A 651 1.94 47.89 -4.09
C ASN A 651 2.43 48.27 -5.50
N ALA A 652 1.59 48.21 -6.54
CA ALA A 652 1.96 48.38 -7.94
C ALA A 652 2.84 49.58 -8.21
N LYS A 653 2.45 50.79 -7.72
CA LYS A 653 3.21 52.00 -7.87
C LYS A 653 4.62 51.94 -7.28
N LYS A 654 4.77 51.33 -6.10
CA LYS A 654 6.06 51.16 -5.42
C LYS A 654 6.97 50.18 -6.13
N LEU A 655 6.38 49.18 -6.79
CA LEU A 655 7.05 48.11 -7.50
C LEU A 655 7.35 48.40 -8.97
N GLY A 656 6.95 49.59 -9.45
CA GLY A 656 7.15 49.97 -10.84
C GLY A 656 6.21 49.26 -11.83
N VAL A 657 5.12 48.72 -11.37
CA VAL A 657 4.10 48.02 -12.17
C VAL A 657 2.98 49.03 -12.52
N LYS A 658 2.41 48.91 -13.72
CA LYS A 658 1.24 49.72 -14.15
C LYS A 658 0.08 49.47 -13.21
N GLU A 659 -0.53 50.53 -12.67
CA GLU A 659 -1.63 50.44 -11.69
C GLU A 659 -2.86 49.72 -12.21
N ASP A 660 -3.06 49.70 -13.53
CA ASP A 660 -4.19 49.07 -14.22
C ASP A 660 -3.89 47.67 -14.80
N PHE A 661 -2.72 47.10 -14.48
CA PHE A 661 -2.33 45.77 -15.00
C PHE A 661 -3.39 44.70 -14.78
N TYR A 662 -4.08 44.72 -13.65
CA TYR A 662 -5.14 43.78 -13.30
C TYR A 662 -6.41 43.86 -14.17
N LYS A 663 -6.46 44.84 -15.10
CA LYS A 663 -7.56 45.02 -16.09
C LYS A 663 -7.06 44.84 -17.53
N LYS A 664 -5.75 44.95 -17.77
CA LYS A 664 -5.18 45.04 -19.11
C LYS A 664 -4.08 44.00 -19.39
N THR A 665 -3.72 43.21 -18.41
CA THR A 665 -2.64 42.26 -18.54
C THR A 665 -3.05 40.89 -17.97
N ASP A 666 -3.09 39.90 -18.80
CA ASP A 666 -3.27 38.52 -18.35
C ASP A 666 -1.92 37.95 -17.88
N ILE A 667 -1.96 37.24 -16.78
CA ILE A 667 -0.80 36.59 -16.21
C ILE A 667 -0.99 35.08 -16.36
N HIS A 668 -0.03 34.42 -16.99
CA HIS A 668 0.01 32.98 -17.03
C HIS A 668 1.23 32.47 -16.22
N LEU A 669 0.94 31.76 -15.14
CA LEU A 669 1.94 31.10 -14.31
C LEU A 669 1.98 29.61 -14.66
N HIS A 670 3.17 29.12 -14.93
CA HIS A 670 3.43 27.72 -15.23
C HIS A 670 4.50 27.17 -14.31
N VAL A 671 4.28 25.96 -13.79
CA VAL A 671 5.31 25.20 -13.09
C VAL A 671 5.55 23.91 -13.86
N PRO A 672 6.69 23.80 -14.56
CA PRO A 672 7.05 22.62 -15.37
C PRO A 672 6.97 21.31 -14.60
N GLU A 673 7.10 20.18 -15.30
CA GLU A 673 6.94 18.82 -14.76
C GLU A 673 5.50 18.49 -14.33
N GLY A 674 4.53 18.70 -15.21
CA GLY A 674 3.10 18.47 -14.95
C GLY A 674 2.70 17.02 -14.62
N ALA A 675 3.61 16.07 -14.66
CA ALA A 675 3.36 14.70 -14.25
C ALA A 675 3.23 14.54 -12.71
N VAL A 676 3.90 15.41 -11.94
CA VAL A 676 3.93 15.36 -10.47
C VAL A 676 3.03 16.46 -9.90
N PRO A 677 2.01 16.12 -9.07
CA PRO A 677 1.23 17.12 -8.35
C PRO A 677 2.14 17.92 -7.40
N LYS A 678 1.93 19.26 -7.37
CA LYS A 678 2.70 20.17 -6.54
C LYS A 678 1.76 20.95 -5.64
N ASP A 679 1.97 20.89 -4.33
CA ASP A 679 1.21 21.66 -3.37
C ASP A 679 2.08 22.10 -2.19
N GLY A 680 1.78 23.26 -1.64
CA GLY A 680 2.44 23.81 -0.47
C GLY A 680 2.61 25.32 -0.49
N PRO A 681 2.63 25.96 0.68
CA PRO A 681 2.67 27.44 0.79
C PRO A 681 4.08 28.02 0.51
N SER A 682 5.13 27.22 0.60
CA SER A 682 6.53 27.68 0.55
C SER A 682 7.02 28.15 -0.83
N ALA A 683 6.20 28.02 -1.88
CA ALA A 683 6.46 28.56 -3.21
C ALA A 683 5.98 30.03 -3.38
N GLY A 684 5.28 30.60 -2.40
CA GLY A 684 4.68 31.92 -2.49
C GLY A 684 5.66 33.03 -2.85
N VAL A 685 6.83 33.03 -2.24
CA VAL A 685 7.92 33.99 -2.53
C VAL A 685 8.39 33.83 -3.98
N THR A 686 8.64 32.61 -4.44
CA THR A 686 9.07 32.29 -5.81
C THR A 686 8.06 32.75 -6.85
N ILE A 687 6.78 32.46 -6.61
CA ILE A 687 5.66 32.88 -7.46
C ILE A 687 5.60 34.41 -7.56
N ALA A 688 5.73 35.09 -6.42
CA ALA A 688 5.65 36.55 -6.40
C ALA A 688 6.79 37.22 -7.20
N VAL A 689 8.01 36.69 -7.09
CA VAL A 689 9.18 37.19 -7.85
C VAL A 689 9.00 36.92 -9.34
N SER A 690 8.52 35.75 -9.73
CA SER A 690 8.26 35.39 -11.12
C SER A 690 7.22 36.33 -11.75
N ILE A 691 6.09 36.56 -11.07
CA ILE A 691 5.02 37.48 -11.55
C ILE A 691 5.54 38.91 -11.63
N LEU A 692 6.24 39.41 -10.61
CA LEU A 692 6.76 40.78 -10.64
C LEU A 692 7.79 40.97 -11.74
N SER A 693 8.70 40.02 -11.93
CA SER A 693 9.68 40.03 -13.03
C SER A 693 8.96 40.11 -14.40
N ALA A 694 7.95 39.28 -14.61
CA ALA A 694 7.14 39.33 -15.86
C ALA A 694 6.42 40.64 -16.07
N LEU A 695 5.85 41.25 -15.02
CA LEU A 695 5.12 42.52 -15.10
C LEU A 695 6.05 43.74 -15.29
N THR A 696 7.29 43.67 -14.81
CA THR A 696 8.27 44.75 -14.89
C THR A 696 9.28 44.56 -16.02
N GLU A 697 9.24 43.42 -16.72
CA GLU A 697 10.18 43.02 -17.77
C GLU A 697 11.64 43.03 -17.32
N ARG A 698 11.88 42.83 -16.03
CA ARG A 698 13.20 42.81 -15.43
C ARG A 698 13.63 41.35 -15.16
N PRO A 699 14.86 40.95 -15.56
CA PRO A 699 15.30 39.59 -15.42
C PRO A 699 15.56 39.21 -13.95
N VAL A 700 15.34 37.94 -13.63
CA VAL A 700 15.69 37.34 -12.35
C VAL A 700 17.12 36.83 -12.39
N ASP A 701 17.89 37.04 -11.30
CA ASP A 701 19.22 36.47 -11.20
C ASP A 701 19.14 34.94 -11.07
N ARG A 702 19.68 34.24 -12.05
CA ARG A 702 19.71 32.77 -12.11
C ARG A 702 20.38 32.11 -10.92
N ASN A 703 21.35 32.82 -10.29
CA ASN A 703 22.11 32.26 -9.17
C ASN A 703 21.32 32.26 -7.86
N VAL A 704 20.13 32.86 -7.84
CA VAL A 704 19.28 32.97 -6.66
C VAL A 704 18.29 31.82 -6.65
N ALA A 705 18.27 31.06 -5.57
CA ALA A 705 17.21 30.13 -5.22
C ALA A 705 16.44 30.67 -4.00
N MET A 706 15.15 30.44 -3.93
CA MET A 706 14.34 31.01 -2.87
C MET A 706 13.24 30.08 -2.39
N THR A 707 12.83 30.26 -1.15
CA THR A 707 11.66 29.62 -0.57
C THR A 707 11.09 30.48 0.53
N GLY A 708 9.77 30.44 0.71
CA GLY A 708 9.06 31.20 1.73
C GLY A 708 7.57 31.28 1.43
N GLU A 709 6.77 31.34 2.46
CA GLU A 709 5.35 31.62 2.35
C GLU A 709 5.14 33.14 2.37
N ILE A 710 4.26 33.63 1.51
CA ILE A 710 3.91 35.06 1.42
C ILE A 710 2.55 35.34 2.04
N THR A 711 2.45 36.38 2.85
CA THR A 711 1.18 36.90 3.35
C THR A 711 0.67 38.06 2.48
N LEU A 712 -0.62 38.41 2.57
CA LEU A 712 -1.22 39.56 1.90
C LEU A 712 -0.60 40.90 2.29
N THR A 713 0.10 40.96 3.43
CA THR A 713 0.83 42.15 3.89
C THR A 713 2.28 42.19 3.41
N GLY A 714 2.76 41.11 2.80
CA GLY A 714 4.14 40.98 2.28
C GLY A 714 5.13 40.36 3.24
N ARG A 715 4.71 39.94 4.44
CA ARG A 715 5.58 39.20 5.34
C ARG A 715 5.95 37.85 4.73
N VAL A 716 7.17 37.43 4.96
CA VAL A 716 7.68 36.12 4.57
C VAL A 716 7.72 35.24 5.81
N LEU A 717 6.95 34.14 5.80
CA LEU A 717 6.80 33.21 6.91
C LEU A 717 7.75 32.02 6.79
N ALA A 718 8.04 31.40 7.94
CA ALA A 718 8.90 30.23 8.05
C ALA A 718 8.41 29.02 7.23
N ILE A 719 9.36 28.21 6.81
CA ILE A 719 9.13 27.00 6.02
C ILE A 719 9.71 25.76 6.72
N GLY A 720 9.19 24.58 6.38
CA GLY A 720 9.75 23.31 6.80
C GLY A 720 10.74 22.74 5.79
N GLY A 721 11.57 21.75 6.24
CA GLY A 721 12.53 21.03 5.40
C GLY A 721 13.65 21.91 4.88
N LEU A 722 14.21 22.79 5.74
CA LEU A 722 15.26 23.73 5.35
C LEU A 722 16.49 23.02 4.82
N LYS A 723 16.97 21.98 5.50
CA LYS A 723 18.18 21.23 5.11
C LYS A 723 18.05 20.66 3.71
N GLU A 724 16.95 19.98 3.42
CA GLU A 724 16.68 19.35 2.13
C GLU A 724 16.62 20.39 1.01
N LYS A 725 15.97 21.53 1.26
CA LYS A 725 15.86 22.64 0.31
C LYS A 725 17.21 23.28 0.00
N VAL A 726 18.02 23.51 1.02
CA VAL A 726 19.36 24.07 0.85
C VAL A 726 20.27 23.11 0.08
N LEU A 727 20.17 21.79 0.35
CA LEU A 727 20.91 20.78 -0.41
C LEU A 727 20.46 20.73 -1.88
N ALA A 728 19.17 20.97 -2.15
CA ALA A 728 18.67 21.08 -3.53
C ALA A 728 19.24 22.32 -4.23
N ALA A 729 19.29 23.47 -3.55
CA ALA A 729 19.88 24.69 -4.09
C ALA A 729 21.38 24.50 -4.42
N LEU A 730 22.12 23.84 -3.56
CA LEU A 730 23.54 23.52 -3.80
C LEU A 730 23.71 22.60 -5.03
N ARG A 731 22.88 21.57 -5.16
CA ARG A 731 22.92 20.65 -6.32
C ARG A 731 22.61 21.33 -7.64
N MET A 732 21.68 22.28 -7.63
CA MET A 732 21.33 23.10 -8.80
C MET A 732 22.47 24.05 -9.19
N GLY A 733 23.41 24.32 -8.31
CA GLY A 733 24.50 25.28 -8.50
C GLY A 733 24.13 26.72 -8.18
N ALA A 734 23.08 26.93 -7.37
CA ALA A 734 22.77 28.25 -6.83
C ALA A 734 23.95 28.82 -6.02
N LYS A 735 24.07 30.14 -6.01
CA LYS A 735 25.10 30.84 -5.18
C LYS A 735 24.45 31.53 -3.99
N ILE A 736 23.23 31.99 -4.15
CA ILE A 736 22.49 32.73 -3.13
C ILE A 736 21.20 31.97 -2.82
N VAL A 737 20.93 31.78 -1.53
CA VAL A 737 19.67 31.17 -1.06
C VAL A 737 18.93 32.20 -0.20
N VAL A 738 17.74 32.57 -0.63
CA VAL A 738 16.87 33.49 0.10
C VAL A 738 15.91 32.70 0.98
N LEU A 739 15.94 33.00 2.27
CA LEU A 739 15.23 32.27 3.34
C LEU A 739 14.45 33.24 4.24
N PRO A 740 13.33 32.79 4.83
CA PRO A 740 12.67 33.55 5.87
C PRO A 740 13.57 33.78 7.11
N GLU A 741 13.51 34.96 7.69
CA GLU A 741 14.29 35.30 8.91
C GLU A 741 14.05 34.32 10.06
N GLU A 742 12.82 33.82 10.21
CA GLU A 742 12.44 32.89 11.27
C GLU A 742 13.14 31.52 11.14
N ASN A 743 13.60 31.15 9.94
CA ASN A 743 14.37 29.94 9.71
C ASN A 743 15.87 30.06 10.06
N LYS A 744 16.33 31.22 10.54
CA LYS A 744 17.71 31.38 10.98
C LYS A 744 18.11 30.43 12.12
N LYS A 745 17.14 30.08 12.97
CA LYS A 745 17.31 29.07 14.02
C LYS A 745 17.63 27.68 13.48
N ASP A 746 17.10 27.34 12.31
CA ASP A 746 17.22 26.01 11.69
C ASP A 746 18.56 25.85 10.93
N MET A 747 19.38 26.91 10.87
CA MET A 747 20.72 26.87 10.26
C MET A 747 21.70 25.93 11.00
N VAL A 748 21.39 25.56 12.22
CA VAL A 748 22.17 24.55 12.98
C VAL A 748 22.13 23.19 12.26
N GLU A 749 21.04 22.87 11.55
CA GLU A 749 20.91 21.61 10.81
C GLU A 749 21.73 21.56 9.52
N ILE A 750 22.24 22.68 9.03
CA ILE A 750 22.99 22.78 7.76
C ILE A 750 24.44 22.46 8.01
N PRO A 751 25.05 21.49 7.27
CA PRO A 751 26.47 21.19 7.37
C PRO A 751 27.36 22.39 7.03
N GLU A 752 28.50 22.50 7.71
CA GLU A 752 29.41 23.67 7.54
C GLU A 752 29.94 23.77 6.11
N ASP A 753 30.28 22.63 5.48
CA ASP A 753 30.74 22.59 4.08
C ASP A 753 29.72 23.13 3.08
N VAL A 754 28.45 23.06 3.43
CA VAL A 754 27.34 23.64 2.64
C VAL A 754 27.20 25.11 2.92
N LYS A 755 27.38 25.55 4.18
CA LYS A 755 27.35 26.96 4.56
C LYS A 755 28.47 27.76 3.89
N GLU A 756 29.62 27.16 3.69
CA GLU A 756 30.77 27.79 3.00
C GLU A 756 30.55 27.97 1.49
N LYS A 757 29.72 27.10 0.86
CA LYS A 757 29.47 27.10 -0.58
C LYS A 757 28.32 27.98 -1.02
N LEU A 758 27.46 28.43 -0.10
CA LEU A 758 26.23 29.18 -0.38
C LEU A 758 26.17 30.47 0.44
N GLU A 759 25.74 31.56 -0.19
CA GLU A 759 25.40 32.81 0.48
C GLU A 759 23.94 32.81 0.93
N PHE A 760 23.68 32.95 2.22
CA PHE A 760 22.33 32.96 2.78
C PHE A 760 21.83 34.37 3.01
N LYS A 761 20.65 34.70 2.44
CA LYS A 761 19.97 35.98 2.65
C LYS A 761 18.68 35.75 3.41
N PHE A 762 18.61 36.22 4.65
CA PHE A 762 17.43 36.14 5.49
C PHE A 762 16.58 37.38 5.30
N VAL A 763 15.28 37.17 5.06
CA VAL A 763 14.30 38.21 4.71
C VAL A 763 13.07 38.14 5.59
N LYS A 764 12.49 39.31 5.91
CA LYS A 764 11.22 39.46 6.64
C LYS A 764 10.06 39.84 5.73
N ASP A 765 10.38 40.55 4.66
CA ASP A 765 9.41 41.11 3.72
C ASP A 765 9.76 40.74 2.28
N ILE A 766 8.75 40.52 1.46
CA ILE A 766 8.91 40.14 0.06
C ILE A 766 9.61 41.23 -0.75
N GLY A 767 9.54 42.52 -0.33
CA GLY A 767 10.26 43.63 -0.95
C GLY A 767 11.77 43.52 -0.86
N GLU A 768 12.30 42.84 0.18
CA GLU A 768 13.72 42.52 0.29
C GLU A 768 14.09 41.44 -0.73
N VAL A 769 13.23 40.43 -0.91
CA VAL A 769 13.45 39.37 -1.91
C VAL A 769 13.52 39.96 -3.32
N PHE A 770 12.60 40.88 -3.66
CA PHE A 770 12.59 41.52 -4.97
C PHE A 770 13.90 42.26 -5.27
N LYS A 771 14.47 42.92 -4.28
CA LYS A 771 15.77 43.61 -4.42
C LYS A 771 16.95 42.67 -4.61
N ILE A 772 16.88 41.47 -4.05
CA ILE A 772 17.94 40.46 -4.14
C ILE A 772 17.84 39.71 -5.46
N ALA A 773 16.62 39.35 -5.87
CA ALA A 773 16.37 38.42 -6.96
C ALA A 773 16.20 39.08 -8.33
N ILE A 774 15.67 40.31 -8.42
CA ILE A 774 15.36 40.99 -9.68
C ILE A 774 16.44 42.03 -9.97
N LYS A 775 17.07 41.94 -11.15
CA LYS A 775 18.12 42.84 -11.64
C LYS A 775 17.60 44.13 -12.25
#